data_586fc4df28402c3d8ea415d5f011502f
#
_entry.id   586fc4df28402c3d8ea415d5f011502f
#
_cell.length_a   1.000
_cell.length_b   1.000
_cell.length_c   1.000
_cell.angle_alpha   90.00
_cell.angle_beta   90.00
_cell.angle_gamma   90.00
#
_symmetry.space_group_name_H-M   'P 1'
#
loop_
_entity.id
_entity.type
_entity.pdbx_description
1 polymer ?
#
loop_
_entity_poly.entity_id
_entity_poly.type
_entity_poly.pdbx_seq_one_letter_code
_entity_poly.pdbx_strand_id
1 'polypeptide(L)'
;MVAVVFVCVLPSQAKIEHLLPRPQHITQQTGTFLLQRALRLEDVTQTPLLRKFLLDHGATITEQAEVKVEVVVDKSLNTFDYPLAGFGNEGYCLKISPDAITITVAEPIGVVRAAQTLHQLALGTEGNGQIEALTLTDFPAFKVRGVMHDVGRSFIDIEELKRQIDLLAQFKVNVFHWHLTENQAWRFEVKAFPQLTSATSMTRFPGKFYTQAECRALEEYAFERGVTIIPEIDMPGHSQAFVRAMGHDMQTKQGVQELQIILEEVAKVFVRAPYIHFGADEHTITYPNFLNTIIDKIHSLGKKAVVWNPINGVDIHHHKVDMTQMWSTRGKLVQGIPNIDCRYNYTNHFDVFADLVGIYKSSIYYSARGNAEIAGTISCPWNDRKLATQDDIVVQNNFYANALASAERGWIGGGKAYIEKGGVMLPASGEEYEEFADWERRFLYHKATTLAQVSIPYVRQTNVQWAITEAFPNDGNPSMSFPPETEGLKKTYNYRGQTFTTGYATGAGIYLRHTWGEGTIPAYYAQPKENTTAYAWTYVYSPKAQNVGACIEIYNYSRSEKDLAPNKGQWDRMGAKIWLNDVEIPAPSWRNAGKTSMTNEDLLEDENFTARPVTQISLKKGWNKVLLKLPFNPNGTRLKKWMFTFVLTDKSGRNALDNVVYSPDKIKD
;
A
#
# COMPACT_ATOMS: atom_id res chain seq x y z
N MET A 1 -36.71 29.80 11.69
CA MET A 1 -37.21 28.46 12.08
C MET A 1 -36.17 27.48 11.54
N VAL A 2 -35.19 27.13 12.36
CA VAL A 2 -34.06 26.26 11.97
C VAL A 2 -34.56 24.82 12.11
N ALA A 3 -34.68 24.10 11.00
CA ALA A 3 -34.96 22.69 11.02
C ALA A 3 -33.70 21.94 11.51
N VAL A 4 -33.76 21.50 12.77
CA VAL A 4 -32.80 20.54 13.31
C VAL A 4 -33.10 19.20 12.61
N VAL A 5 -32.29 18.84 11.64
CA VAL A 5 -32.32 17.49 11.07
C VAL A 5 -31.70 16.58 12.13
N PHE A 6 -32.52 15.90 12.90
CA PHE A 6 -32.13 14.73 13.64
C PHE A 6 -31.71 13.68 12.60
N VAL A 7 -30.42 13.45 12.45
CA VAL A 7 -29.94 12.22 11.80
C VAL A 7 -30.35 11.09 12.72
N CYS A 8 -31.50 10.49 12.41
CA CYS A 8 -31.85 9.18 12.93
C CYS A 8 -30.75 8.23 12.48
N VAL A 9 -29.92 7.76 13.39
CA VAL A 9 -29.07 6.59 13.16
C VAL A 9 -30.05 5.43 12.95
N LEU A 10 -30.35 5.14 11.67
CA LEU A 10 -31.08 3.95 11.29
C LEU A 10 -30.25 2.73 11.70
N PRO A 11 -30.84 1.74 12.37
CA PRO A 11 -30.13 0.53 12.73
C PRO A 11 -29.74 -0.23 11.47
N SER A 12 -28.45 -0.54 11.33
CA SER A 12 -27.87 -1.56 10.44
C SER A 12 -28.39 -1.59 9.02
N GLN A 13 -28.09 -0.58 8.20
CA GLN A 13 -28.08 -0.81 6.76
C GLN A 13 -26.85 -1.66 6.40
N ALA A 14 -27.16 -2.74 5.74
CA ALA A 14 -26.37 -3.77 5.09
C ALA A 14 -24.84 -3.63 5.17
N LYS A 15 -24.20 -4.55 5.85
CA LYS A 15 -22.76 -4.79 5.89
C LYS A 15 -22.15 -5.04 4.50
N ILE A 16 -22.99 -5.35 3.52
CA ILE A 16 -22.70 -5.40 2.09
C ILE A 16 -21.96 -4.13 1.62
N GLU A 17 -22.34 -2.95 2.14
CA GLU A 17 -21.74 -1.67 1.77
C GLU A 17 -20.31 -1.50 2.28
N HIS A 18 -19.83 -2.38 3.16
CA HIS A 18 -18.49 -2.32 3.74
C HIS A 18 -17.52 -3.37 3.17
N LEU A 19 -17.99 -4.26 2.29
CA LEU A 19 -17.13 -5.30 1.72
C LEU A 19 -15.92 -4.69 0.99
N LEU A 20 -14.74 -5.15 1.34
CA LEU A 20 -13.46 -4.74 0.76
C LEU A 20 -12.59 -5.98 0.50
N PRO A 21 -12.17 -6.30 -0.72
CA PRO A 21 -12.56 -5.66 -1.99
C PRO A 21 -14.06 -5.73 -2.28
N ARG A 22 -14.55 -4.77 -3.09
CA ARG A 22 -15.92 -4.79 -3.59
C ARG A 22 -16.15 -6.06 -4.41
N PRO A 23 -17.24 -6.84 -4.17
CA PRO A 23 -17.59 -7.98 -4.99
C PRO A 23 -17.94 -7.58 -6.43
N GLN A 24 -17.70 -8.49 -7.39
CA GLN A 24 -18.04 -8.27 -8.80
C GLN A 24 -19.55 -8.11 -8.99
N HIS A 25 -20.35 -8.99 -8.39
CA HIS A 25 -21.81 -8.95 -8.47
C HIS A 25 -22.42 -9.32 -7.13
N ILE A 26 -23.39 -8.53 -6.66
CA ILE A 26 -24.12 -8.79 -5.42
C ILE A 26 -25.59 -8.38 -5.55
N THR A 27 -26.47 -9.21 -5.04
CA THR A 27 -27.91 -8.95 -4.99
C THR A 27 -28.41 -9.30 -3.59
N GLN A 28 -28.95 -8.30 -2.92
CA GLN A 28 -29.58 -8.50 -1.59
C GLN A 28 -30.86 -9.29 -1.72
N GLN A 29 -31.13 -10.14 -0.74
CA GLN A 29 -32.33 -10.97 -0.63
C GLN A 29 -33.06 -10.63 0.67
N THR A 30 -34.28 -11.11 0.81
CA THR A 30 -35.06 -10.90 2.04
C THR A 30 -34.72 -11.97 3.09
N GLY A 31 -34.50 -11.54 4.34
CA GLY A 31 -34.20 -12.40 5.48
C GLY A 31 -32.79 -12.35 5.98
N THR A 32 -32.50 -13.10 7.03
CA THR A 32 -31.20 -13.17 7.70
C THR A 32 -30.86 -14.61 8.07
N PHE A 33 -29.59 -14.97 7.95
CA PHE A 33 -29.03 -16.23 8.42
C PHE A 33 -28.43 -16.03 9.82
N LEU A 34 -28.75 -16.91 10.76
CA LEU A 34 -28.18 -16.86 12.11
C LEU A 34 -27.02 -17.85 12.22
N LEU A 35 -25.81 -17.35 12.52
CA LEU A 35 -24.62 -18.20 12.71
C LEU A 35 -24.65 -18.94 14.06
N GLN A 36 -25.13 -18.31 15.12
CA GLN A 36 -25.16 -18.85 16.50
C GLN A 36 -26.22 -19.92 16.68
N ARG A 37 -26.09 -21.04 15.96
CA ARG A 37 -27.02 -22.19 16.05
C ARG A 37 -26.33 -23.49 15.66
N ALA A 38 -27.06 -24.62 15.76
CA ALA A 38 -26.61 -25.88 15.21
C ALA A 38 -26.62 -25.82 13.68
N LEU A 39 -25.50 -26.19 13.04
CA LEU A 39 -25.32 -26.20 11.61
C LEU A 39 -24.74 -27.54 11.15
N ARG A 40 -25.22 -28.06 10.02
CA ARG A 40 -24.58 -29.18 9.31
C ARG A 40 -23.61 -28.61 8.27
N LEU A 41 -22.35 -28.98 8.39
CA LEU A 41 -21.30 -28.55 7.44
C LEU A 41 -21.06 -29.67 6.43
N GLU A 42 -21.42 -29.42 5.17
CA GLU A 42 -21.20 -30.29 4.02
C GLU A 42 -20.07 -29.68 3.14
N ASP A 43 -18.83 -29.76 3.61
CA ASP A 43 -17.67 -29.23 2.90
C ASP A 43 -16.82 -30.36 2.32
N VAL A 44 -17.04 -30.66 1.03
CA VAL A 44 -16.28 -31.66 0.26
C VAL A 44 -14.80 -31.27 0.07
N THR A 45 -14.43 -30.01 0.25
CA THR A 45 -13.06 -29.52 0.12
C THR A 45 -12.29 -29.57 1.43
N GLN A 46 -13.00 -29.76 2.55
CA GLN A 46 -12.45 -29.79 3.93
C GLN A 46 -11.60 -28.54 4.25
N THR A 47 -12.08 -27.35 3.84
CA THR A 47 -11.36 -26.08 4.01
C THR A 47 -11.34 -25.64 5.50
N PRO A 48 -10.17 -25.65 6.17
CA PRO A 48 -10.10 -25.35 7.60
C PRO A 48 -10.63 -23.95 7.96
N LEU A 49 -10.40 -22.96 7.09
CA LEU A 49 -10.81 -21.56 7.33
C LEU A 49 -12.34 -21.42 7.40
N LEU A 50 -13.10 -22.13 6.57
CA LEU A 50 -14.57 -22.12 6.63
C LEU A 50 -15.09 -22.69 7.96
N ARG A 51 -14.55 -23.86 8.36
CA ARG A 51 -14.90 -24.47 9.64
C ARG A 51 -14.56 -23.56 10.82
N LYS A 52 -13.35 -22.97 10.81
CA LYS A 52 -12.90 -22.01 11.82
C LYS A 52 -13.85 -20.81 11.89
N PHE A 53 -14.19 -20.21 10.76
CA PHE A 53 -15.12 -19.09 10.68
C PHE A 53 -16.46 -19.40 11.40
N LEU A 54 -17.07 -20.55 11.10
CA LEU A 54 -18.35 -20.94 11.71
C LEU A 54 -18.24 -21.08 13.23
N LEU A 55 -17.19 -21.75 13.72
CA LEU A 55 -16.96 -21.95 15.15
C LEU A 55 -16.67 -20.63 15.88
N ASP A 56 -15.84 -19.77 15.31
CA ASP A 56 -15.51 -18.46 15.89
C ASP A 56 -16.73 -17.54 16.02
N HIS A 57 -17.77 -17.75 15.19
CA HIS A 57 -19.01 -17.00 15.22
C HIS A 57 -20.14 -17.73 15.98
N GLY A 58 -19.78 -18.74 16.79
CA GLY A 58 -20.70 -19.38 17.74
C GLY A 58 -21.58 -20.49 17.15
N ALA A 59 -21.25 -20.99 15.95
CA ALA A 59 -21.95 -22.16 15.40
C ALA A 59 -21.58 -23.44 16.17
N THR A 60 -22.55 -24.35 16.31
CA THR A 60 -22.32 -25.73 16.75
C THR A 60 -22.44 -26.65 15.54
N ILE A 61 -21.35 -27.28 15.11
CA ILE A 61 -21.35 -28.14 13.93
C ILE A 61 -21.76 -29.55 14.32
N THR A 62 -22.87 -30.03 13.76
CA THR A 62 -23.45 -31.37 14.00
C THR A 62 -24.20 -31.93 12.79
N GLU A 63 -24.11 -33.23 12.59
CA GLU A 63 -24.77 -33.95 11.47
C GLU A 63 -26.29 -33.92 11.52
N GLN A 64 -26.87 -33.72 12.74
CA GLN A 64 -28.32 -33.74 12.98
C GLN A 64 -28.99 -32.39 12.70
N ALA A 65 -28.24 -31.35 12.40
CA ALA A 65 -28.80 -30.02 12.14
C ALA A 65 -29.53 -29.98 10.79
N GLU A 66 -30.72 -29.34 10.81
CA GLU A 66 -31.50 -29.12 9.58
C GLU A 66 -30.91 -28.00 8.72
N VAL A 67 -30.39 -26.98 9.37
CA VAL A 67 -29.73 -25.84 8.69
C VAL A 67 -28.36 -26.21 8.25
N LYS A 68 -28.05 -25.94 6.98
CA LYS A 68 -26.79 -26.39 6.40
C LYS A 68 -25.92 -25.25 5.87
N VAL A 69 -24.62 -25.49 5.92
CA VAL A 69 -23.60 -24.80 5.14
C VAL A 69 -22.98 -25.83 4.20
N GLU A 70 -23.17 -25.66 2.91
CA GLU A 70 -22.70 -26.61 1.91
C GLU A 70 -21.71 -25.99 0.93
N VAL A 71 -20.73 -26.77 0.53
CA VAL A 71 -19.77 -26.44 -0.52
C VAL A 71 -20.02 -27.32 -1.74
N VAL A 72 -20.29 -26.68 -2.87
CA VAL A 72 -20.52 -27.34 -4.18
C VAL A 72 -19.33 -27.05 -5.09
N VAL A 73 -18.76 -28.10 -5.68
CA VAL A 73 -17.68 -27.96 -6.66
C VAL A 73 -18.26 -27.97 -8.08
N ASP A 74 -18.15 -26.84 -8.78
CA ASP A 74 -18.55 -26.67 -10.17
C ASP A 74 -17.40 -26.16 -11.03
N LYS A 75 -16.79 -27.03 -11.81
CA LYS A 75 -15.65 -26.71 -12.68
C LYS A 75 -15.96 -25.69 -13.78
N SER A 76 -17.24 -25.42 -14.07
CA SER A 76 -17.64 -24.43 -15.05
C SER A 76 -17.42 -22.97 -14.57
N LEU A 77 -17.24 -22.74 -13.27
CA LEU A 77 -16.95 -21.44 -12.67
C LEU A 77 -15.49 -20.98 -12.86
N ASN A 78 -14.78 -21.52 -13.83
CA ASN A 78 -13.42 -21.08 -14.14
C ASN A 78 -13.44 -19.63 -14.67
N THR A 79 -12.73 -18.74 -13.99
CA THR A 79 -12.70 -17.29 -14.29
C THR A 79 -11.45 -16.86 -15.08
N PHE A 80 -10.46 -17.75 -15.23
CA PHE A 80 -9.24 -17.51 -16.00
C PHE A 80 -9.00 -18.64 -16.99
N ASP A 81 -8.61 -18.27 -18.21
CA ASP A 81 -8.27 -19.18 -19.32
C ASP A 81 -6.77 -19.49 -19.42
N TYR A 82 -5.96 -19.00 -18.48
CA TYR A 82 -4.52 -19.22 -18.43
C TYR A 82 -4.08 -19.77 -17.07
N PRO A 83 -3.11 -20.72 -17.05
CA PRO A 83 -2.55 -21.22 -15.80
C PRO A 83 -1.50 -20.27 -15.23
N LEU A 84 -1.37 -20.26 -13.90
CA LEU A 84 -0.23 -19.68 -13.19
C LEU A 84 0.10 -20.62 -12.03
N ALA A 85 1.35 -21.11 -11.96
CA ALA A 85 1.73 -22.10 -10.96
C ALA A 85 1.48 -21.57 -9.53
N GLY A 86 0.84 -22.38 -8.69
CA GLY A 86 0.49 -22.03 -7.32
C GLY A 86 -0.72 -21.09 -7.17
N PHE A 87 -1.38 -20.70 -8.27
CA PHE A 87 -2.55 -19.83 -8.25
C PHE A 87 -3.74 -20.51 -8.90
N GLY A 88 -4.62 -21.06 -8.08
CA GLY A 88 -5.85 -21.70 -8.50
C GLY A 88 -6.95 -20.71 -8.89
N ASN A 89 -8.13 -21.25 -9.16
CA ASN A 89 -9.32 -20.46 -9.45
C ASN A 89 -9.97 -19.99 -8.15
N GLU A 90 -9.83 -18.69 -7.84
CA GLU A 90 -10.34 -18.05 -6.63
C GLU A 90 -11.82 -17.63 -6.73
N GLY A 91 -12.47 -17.83 -7.87
CA GLY A 91 -13.87 -17.47 -8.09
C GLY A 91 -14.83 -18.30 -7.24
N TYR A 92 -15.92 -17.67 -6.78
CA TYR A 92 -16.96 -18.32 -6.00
C TYR A 92 -18.32 -17.66 -6.21
N CYS A 93 -19.39 -18.46 -6.02
CA CYS A 93 -20.74 -17.98 -5.81
C CYS A 93 -21.15 -18.26 -4.37
N LEU A 94 -21.68 -17.24 -3.67
CA LEU A 94 -22.17 -17.33 -2.29
C LEU A 94 -23.66 -17.02 -2.28
N LYS A 95 -24.48 -17.97 -1.87
CA LYS A 95 -25.93 -17.78 -1.65
C LYS A 95 -26.24 -17.97 -0.18
N ILE A 96 -26.78 -16.94 0.43
CA ILE A 96 -27.21 -16.92 1.83
C ILE A 96 -28.74 -16.77 1.86
N SER A 97 -29.41 -17.71 2.51
CA SER A 97 -30.82 -17.66 2.82
C SER A 97 -31.01 -17.87 4.32
N PRO A 98 -32.21 -17.67 4.91
CA PRO A 98 -32.44 -17.90 6.33
C PRO A 98 -32.09 -19.33 6.79
N ASP A 99 -32.14 -20.32 5.89
CA ASP A 99 -32.04 -21.74 6.22
C ASP A 99 -30.78 -22.42 5.67
N ALA A 100 -29.99 -21.74 4.80
CA ALA A 100 -28.80 -22.33 4.23
C ALA A 100 -27.78 -21.27 3.78
N ILE A 101 -26.51 -21.66 3.81
CA ILE A 101 -25.42 -21.01 3.07
C ILE A 101 -24.90 -22.02 2.04
N THR A 102 -24.94 -21.66 0.76
CA THR A 102 -24.36 -22.46 -0.32
C THR A 102 -23.17 -21.71 -0.90
N ILE A 103 -22.00 -22.36 -0.95
CA ILE A 103 -20.76 -21.84 -1.53
C ILE A 103 -20.44 -22.72 -2.75
N THR A 104 -20.51 -22.15 -3.95
CA THR A 104 -20.17 -22.85 -5.18
C THR A 104 -18.81 -22.35 -5.69
N VAL A 105 -17.87 -23.27 -5.97
CA VAL A 105 -16.49 -22.97 -6.34
C VAL A 105 -15.99 -23.92 -7.44
N ALA A 106 -15.00 -23.49 -8.23
CA ALA A 106 -14.29 -24.41 -9.13
C ALA A 106 -13.16 -25.16 -8.42
N GLU A 107 -12.53 -24.54 -7.43
CA GLU A 107 -11.38 -25.06 -6.67
C GLU A 107 -11.46 -24.67 -5.18
N PRO A 108 -10.78 -25.43 -4.29
CA PRO A 108 -10.83 -25.17 -2.82
C PRO A 108 -10.46 -23.76 -2.40
N ILE A 109 -9.56 -23.09 -3.13
CA ILE A 109 -9.16 -21.69 -2.84
C ILE A 109 -10.36 -20.73 -2.91
N GLY A 110 -11.36 -21.01 -3.74
CA GLY A 110 -12.61 -20.25 -3.78
C GLY A 110 -13.39 -20.29 -2.46
N VAL A 111 -13.33 -21.41 -1.72
CA VAL A 111 -13.95 -21.53 -0.38
C VAL A 111 -13.24 -20.63 0.62
N VAL A 112 -11.91 -20.53 0.55
CA VAL A 112 -11.14 -19.60 1.38
C VAL A 112 -11.60 -18.16 1.13
N ARG A 113 -11.77 -17.75 -0.16
CA ARG A 113 -12.26 -16.40 -0.50
C ARG A 113 -13.69 -16.15 -0.04
N ALA A 114 -14.56 -17.15 -0.16
CA ALA A 114 -15.93 -17.08 0.37
C ALA A 114 -15.95 -16.92 1.90
N ALA A 115 -15.12 -17.68 2.63
CA ALA A 115 -14.99 -17.58 4.08
C ALA A 115 -14.51 -16.20 4.53
N GLN A 116 -13.55 -15.58 3.80
CA GLN A 116 -13.08 -14.21 4.05
C GLN A 116 -14.21 -13.19 3.86
N THR A 117 -15.06 -13.36 2.85
CA THR A 117 -16.23 -12.50 2.62
C THR A 117 -17.30 -12.71 3.71
N LEU A 118 -17.58 -13.97 4.09
CA LEU A 118 -18.48 -14.29 5.20
C LEU A 118 -18.01 -13.65 6.51
N HIS A 119 -16.70 -13.64 6.76
CA HIS A 119 -16.13 -12.98 7.93
C HIS A 119 -16.43 -11.47 7.94
N GLN A 120 -16.24 -10.77 6.81
CA GLN A 120 -16.57 -9.36 6.70
C GLN A 120 -18.07 -9.09 6.85
N LEU A 121 -18.94 -9.95 6.30
CA LEU A 121 -20.38 -9.85 6.47
C LEU A 121 -20.82 -10.08 7.93
N ALA A 122 -20.11 -10.90 8.68
CA ALA A 122 -20.37 -11.15 10.09
C ALA A 122 -19.82 -10.05 11.02
N LEU A 123 -18.88 -9.21 10.59
CA LEU A 123 -18.36 -8.09 11.37
C LEU A 123 -19.48 -7.10 11.71
N GLY A 124 -19.50 -6.59 12.93
CA GLY A 124 -20.47 -5.57 13.35
C GLY A 124 -21.90 -6.10 13.58
N THR A 125 -22.09 -7.42 13.69
CA THR A 125 -23.41 -7.99 14.07
C THR A 125 -23.75 -7.78 15.53
N GLU A 126 -23.06 -6.91 16.26
CA GLU A 126 -23.28 -6.62 17.69
C GLU A 126 -23.48 -7.88 18.55
N GLY A 127 -22.74 -8.95 18.26
CA GLY A 127 -22.83 -10.23 18.95
C GLY A 127 -23.98 -11.14 18.52
N ASN A 128 -24.87 -10.73 17.61
CA ASN A 128 -26.03 -11.51 17.21
C ASN A 128 -25.77 -12.60 16.16
N GLY A 129 -24.56 -12.60 15.53
CA GLY A 129 -24.19 -13.59 14.52
C GLY A 129 -25.12 -13.65 13.30
N GLN A 130 -25.85 -12.57 12.99
CA GLN A 130 -26.77 -12.48 11.86
C GLN A 130 -26.10 -11.98 10.60
N ILE A 131 -26.29 -12.69 9.49
CA ILE A 131 -25.84 -12.26 8.16
C ILE A 131 -27.08 -12.06 7.28
N GLU A 132 -27.14 -10.94 6.55
CA GLU A 132 -28.24 -10.68 5.62
C GLU A 132 -28.26 -11.70 4.49
N ALA A 133 -29.45 -12.08 4.06
CA ALA A 133 -29.63 -12.96 2.90
C ALA A 133 -29.22 -12.24 1.62
N LEU A 134 -28.41 -12.90 0.80
CA LEU A 134 -27.88 -12.35 -0.45
C LEU A 134 -27.49 -13.44 -1.44
N THR A 135 -27.29 -13.03 -2.68
CA THR A 135 -26.58 -13.82 -3.68
C THR A 135 -25.40 -12.99 -4.19
N LEU A 136 -24.20 -13.57 -4.21
CA LEU A 136 -22.97 -12.91 -4.59
C LEU A 136 -22.20 -13.83 -5.54
N THR A 137 -21.70 -13.27 -6.66
CA THR A 137 -20.74 -13.90 -7.55
C THR A 137 -19.49 -13.02 -7.57
N ASP A 138 -18.35 -13.63 -7.25
CA ASP A 138 -17.14 -12.86 -7.03
C ASP A 138 -15.89 -13.61 -7.51
N PHE A 139 -14.94 -12.87 -8.08
CA PHE A 139 -13.70 -13.40 -8.61
C PHE A 139 -12.67 -12.29 -8.84
N PRO A 140 -11.37 -12.57 -8.77
CA PRO A 140 -10.35 -11.57 -9.03
C PRO A 140 -10.21 -11.24 -10.52
N ALA A 141 -9.83 -10.00 -10.80
CA ALA A 141 -9.43 -9.58 -12.14
C ALA A 141 -7.97 -9.95 -12.45
N PHE A 142 -7.11 -10.02 -11.44
CA PHE A 142 -5.69 -10.40 -11.58
C PHE A 142 -5.35 -11.53 -10.60
N LYS A 143 -4.52 -12.48 -11.05
CA LYS A 143 -4.11 -13.63 -10.23
C LYS A 143 -3.17 -13.27 -9.10
N VAL A 144 -2.32 -12.25 -9.25
CA VAL A 144 -1.36 -11.81 -8.22
C VAL A 144 -1.80 -10.48 -7.60
N ARG A 145 -1.97 -10.47 -6.28
CA ARG A 145 -2.31 -9.32 -5.44
C ARG A 145 -1.48 -9.43 -4.17
N GLY A 146 -0.29 -8.81 -4.18
CA GLY A 146 0.70 -9.10 -3.17
C GLY A 146 1.19 -7.90 -2.37
N VAL A 147 1.87 -8.27 -1.31
CA VAL A 147 2.74 -7.38 -0.52
C VAL A 147 4.11 -7.99 -0.39
N MET A 148 5.13 -7.14 -0.25
CA MET A 148 6.50 -7.56 0.02
C MET A 148 6.96 -6.99 1.36
N HIS A 149 7.86 -7.68 2.05
CA HIS A 149 8.62 -7.09 3.14
C HIS A 149 10.12 -7.29 2.94
N ASP A 150 10.84 -6.18 3.03
CA ASP A 150 12.29 -6.10 3.06
C ASP A 150 12.79 -6.35 4.50
N VAL A 151 12.81 -7.62 4.89
CA VAL A 151 13.29 -8.03 6.21
C VAL A 151 14.81 -8.04 6.31
N GLY A 152 15.49 -8.01 5.18
CA GLY A 152 16.94 -7.85 5.11
C GLY A 152 17.40 -6.55 5.75
N ARG A 153 16.73 -5.43 5.43
CA ARG A 153 17.00 -4.12 6.03
C ARG A 153 16.30 -3.89 7.37
N SER A 154 15.07 -4.41 7.56
CA SER A 154 14.31 -4.21 8.80
C SER A 154 13.62 -5.50 9.22
N PHE A 155 14.07 -6.08 10.33
CA PHE A 155 13.54 -7.35 10.84
C PHE A 155 12.09 -7.20 11.35
N ILE A 156 11.24 -8.17 11.03
CA ILE A 156 9.87 -8.29 11.53
C ILE A 156 9.76 -9.66 12.24
N ASP A 157 9.26 -9.68 13.46
CA ASP A 157 9.07 -10.93 14.20
C ASP A 157 8.03 -11.84 13.51
N ILE A 158 8.20 -13.16 13.66
CA ILE A 158 7.34 -14.14 12.99
C ILE A 158 5.87 -14.01 13.37
N GLU A 159 5.57 -13.65 14.64
CA GLU A 159 4.20 -13.45 15.09
C GLU A 159 3.57 -12.20 14.48
N GLU A 160 4.37 -11.16 14.26
CA GLU A 160 3.91 -9.96 13.54
C GLU A 160 3.65 -10.28 12.05
N LEU A 161 4.50 -11.08 11.40
CA LEU A 161 4.25 -11.55 10.04
C LEU A 161 2.95 -12.36 9.94
N LYS A 162 2.69 -13.25 10.90
CA LYS A 162 1.41 -13.99 10.96
C LYS A 162 0.22 -13.06 11.11
N ARG A 163 0.32 -12.07 12.01
CA ARG A 163 -0.74 -11.08 12.22
C ARG A 163 -1.02 -10.28 10.94
N GLN A 164 0.01 -9.86 10.22
CA GLN A 164 -0.15 -9.15 8.95
C GLN A 164 -0.75 -10.03 7.87
N ILE A 165 -0.36 -11.31 7.77
CA ILE A 165 -0.96 -12.28 6.86
C ILE A 165 -2.45 -12.46 7.18
N ASP A 166 -2.82 -12.60 8.46
CA ASP A 166 -4.22 -12.71 8.89
C ASP A 166 -5.06 -11.51 8.45
N LEU A 167 -4.55 -10.30 8.69
CA LEU A 167 -5.25 -9.06 8.35
C LEU A 167 -5.38 -8.90 6.83
N LEU A 168 -4.29 -9.08 6.09
CA LEU A 168 -4.27 -8.86 4.65
C LEU A 168 -5.05 -9.92 3.87
N ALA A 169 -5.02 -11.18 4.31
CA ALA A 169 -5.78 -12.26 3.70
C ALA A 169 -7.29 -11.99 3.73
N GLN A 170 -7.82 -11.36 4.79
CA GLN A 170 -9.23 -10.97 4.87
C GLN A 170 -9.65 -10.03 3.73
N PHE A 171 -8.68 -9.28 3.16
CA PHE A 171 -8.87 -8.39 2.02
C PHE A 171 -8.39 -9.02 0.71
N LYS A 172 -8.30 -10.36 0.66
CA LYS A 172 -7.98 -11.15 -0.54
C LYS A 172 -6.60 -10.87 -1.15
N VAL A 173 -5.65 -10.35 -0.37
CA VAL A 173 -4.23 -10.41 -0.69
C VAL A 173 -3.82 -11.87 -0.72
N ASN A 174 -3.09 -12.29 -1.77
CA ASN A 174 -2.78 -13.69 -2.00
C ASN A 174 -1.29 -14.00 -2.21
N VAL A 175 -0.44 -12.98 -2.13
CA VAL A 175 1.03 -13.16 -2.22
C VAL A 175 1.71 -12.41 -1.08
N PHE A 176 2.63 -13.10 -0.43
CA PHE A 176 3.64 -12.53 0.43
C PHE A 176 5.03 -12.77 -0.17
N HIS A 177 5.60 -11.72 -0.76
CA HIS A 177 6.96 -11.74 -1.26
C HIS A 177 7.92 -11.45 -0.10
N TRP A 178 8.73 -12.42 0.27
CA TRP A 178 9.60 -12.34 1.44
C TRP A 178 11.05 -12.12 1.03
N HIS A 179 11.48 -10.85 1.02
CA HIS A 179 12.84 -10.44 0.69
C HIS A 179 13.77 -10.67 1.89
N LEU A 180 14.41 -11.85 1.91
CA LEU A 180 15.09 -12.42 3.09
C LEU A 180 16.54 -11.96 3.25
N THR A 181 17.15 -11.40 2.21
CA THR A 181 18.59 -11.11 2.21
C THR A 181 18.89 -9.76 1.61
N GLU A 182 19.87 -9.04 2.21
CA GLU A 182 20.27 -7.71 1.82
C GLU A 182 21.73 -7.39 2.23
N ASN A 183 22.20 -6.21 1.84
CA ASN A 183 23.49 -5.70 2.30
C ASN A 183 23.59 -5.64 3.82
N GLN A 184 22.50 -5.35 4.53
CA GLN A 184 22.46 -5.16 5.96
C GLN A 184 22.39 -6.48 6.72
N ALA A 185 21.67 -7.47 6.22
CA ALA A 185 21.55 -8.75 6.91
C ALA A 185 21.08 -9.89 6.00
N TRP A 186 21.39 -11.08 6.45
CA TRP A 186 20.88 -12.35 5.93
C TRP A 186 19.93 -12.95 6.95
N ARG A 187 18.66 -13.14 6.60
CA ARG A 187 17.60 -13.50 7.57
C ARG A 187 17.15 -14.96 7.51
N PHE A 188 17.54 -15.72 6.51
CA PHE A 188 17.19 -17.14 6.39
C PHE A 188 18.28 -18.04 6.97
N GLU A 189 17.91 -18.97 7.88
CA GLU A 189 18.84 -19.97 8.42
C GLU A 189 19.32 -20.91 7.31
N VAL A 190 20.64 -20.99 7.11
CA VAL A 190 21.29 -21.94 6.21
C VAL A 190 22.16 -22.86 7.06
N LYS A 191 21.78 -24.13 7.20
CA LYS A 191 22.48 -25.07 8.07
C LYS A 191 23.88 -25.41 7.58
N ALA A 192 24.08 -25.44 6.26
CA ALA A 192 25.40 -25.61 5.66
C ALA A 192 26.33 -24.43 5.93
N PHE A 193 25.80 -23.21 6.15
CA PHE A 193 26.57 -21.99 6.33
C PHE A 193 26.03 -21.15 7.49
N PRO A 194 26.16 -21.62 8.76
CA PRO A 194 25.58 -20.95 9.92
C PRO A 194 26.13 -19.53 10.15
N GLN A 195 27.32 -19.20 9.62
CA GLN A 195 27.91 -17.87 9.67
C GLN A 195 27.08 -16.79 8.95
N LEU A 196 26.22 -17.16 8.00
CA LEU A 196 25.33 -16.21 7.31
C LEU A 196 24.38 -15.51 8.27
N THR A 197 23.90 -16.20 9.30
CA THR A 197 22.98 -15.64 10.32
C THR A 197 23.70 -15.19 11.60
N SER A 198 25.06 -15.16 11.59
CA SER A 198 25.84 -14.61 12.69
C SER A 198 25.57 -13.13 12.90
N ALA A 199 25.58 -12.69 14.17
CA ALA A 199 25.44 -11.28 14.49
C ALA A 199 26.54 -10.42 13.84
N THR A 200 27.73 -10.97 13.59
CA THR A 200 28.86 -10.27 12.96
C THR A 200 28.69 -10.06 11.45
N SER A 201 27.81 -10.83 10.80
CA SER A 201 27.49 -10.65 9.37
C SER A 201 26.45 -9.55 9.13
N MET A 202 25.79 -9.06 10.19
CA MET A 202 24.66 -8.14 10.10
C MET A 202 25.02 -6.75 10.63
N THR A 203 24.59 -5.70 9.92
CA THR A 203 24.75 -4.30 10.35
C THR A 203 23.47 -3.71 10.94
N ARG A 204 22.30 -4.29 10.63
CA ARG A 204 21.02 -3.92 11.23
C ARG A 204 20.38 -5.12 11.91
N PHE A 205 19.85 -4.94 13.10
CA PHE A 205 19.22 -5.99 13.92
C PHE A 205 20.12 -7.25 14.02
N PRO A 206 21.36 -7.13 14.57
CA PRO A 206 22.31 -8.25 14.62
C PRO A 206 21.73 -9.46 15.33
N GLY A 207 21.94 -10.66 14.76
CA GLY A 207 21.48 -11.93 15.32
C GLY A 207 19.98 -12.19 15.20
N LYS A 208 19.22 -11.31 14.55
CA LYS A 208 17.81 -11.53 14.24
C LYS A 208 17.68 -12.22 12.87
N PHE A 209 17.13 -13.41 12.84
CA PHE A 209 16.91 -14.21 11.64
C PHE A 209 15.73 -15.17 11.85
N TYR A 210 15.29 -15.84 10.82
CA TYR A 210 14.25 -16.86 10.87
C TYR A 210 14.90 -18.24 10.73
N THR A 211 14.54 -19.14 11.64
CA THR A 211 14.92 -20.56 11.54
C THR A 211 14.16 -21.23 10.40
N GLN A 212 14.71 -22.32 9.87
CA GLN A 212 14.00 -23.10 8.85
C GLN A 212 12.65 -23.63 9.34
N ALA A 213 12.53 -23.91 10.63
CA ALA A 213 11.27 -24.34 11.24
C ALA A 213 10.23 -23.22 11.25
N GLU A 214 10.63 -22.00 11.60
CA GLU A 214 9.76 -20.81 11.56
C GLU A 214 9.32 -20.49 10.12
N CYS A 215 10.26 -20.55 9.16
CA CYS A 215 9.93 -20.33 7.73
C CYS A 215 8.89 -21.33 7.23
N ARG A 216 9.06 -22.63 7.53
CA ARG A 216 8.10 -23.68 7.15
C ARG A 216 6.74 -23.48 7.83
N ALA A 217 6.74 -23.14 9.11
CA ALA A 217 5.51 -22.89 9.85
C ALA A 217 4.76 -21.66 9.30
N LEU A 218 5.47 -20.60 8.90
CA LEU A 218 4.86 -19.43 8.27
C LEU A 218 4.30 -19.75 6.89
N GLU A 219 5.00 -20.57 6.11
CA GLU A 219 4.51 -21.00 4.79
C GLU A 219 3.18 -21.76 4.91
N GLU A 220 3.08 -22.72 5.83
CA GLU A 220 1.85 -23.47 6.06
C GLU A 220 0.73 -22.54 6.57
N TYR A 221 1.06 -21.65 7.50
CA TYR A 221 0.13 -20.66 8.03
C TYR A 221 -0.46 -19.74 6.95
N ALA A 222 0.39 -19.27 6.04
CA ALA A 222 -0.02 -18.43 4.92
C ALA A 222 -0.89 -19.21 3.92
N PHE A 223 -0.48 -20.46 3.60
CA PHE A 223 -1.20 -21.32 2.69
C PHE A 223 -2.64 -21.60 3.12
N GLU A 224 -2.86 -21.90 4.38
CA GLU A 224 -4.21 -22.11 4.95
C GLU A 224 -5.13 -20.88 4.77
N ARG A 225 -4.54 -19.68 4.63
CA ARG A 225 -5.22 -18.40 4.41
C ARG A 225 -5.30 -17.98 2.96
N GLY A 226 -4.86 -18.87 2.05
CA GLY A 226 -4.83 -18.61 0.62
C GLY A 226 -3.77 -17.57 0.22
N VAL A 227 -2.66 -17.49 0.96
CA VAL A 227 -1.52 -16.64 0.66
C VAL A 227 -0.32 -17.50 0.26
N THR A 228 0.20 -17.27 -0.93
CA THR A 228 1.40 -17.92 -1.44
C THR A 228 2.63 -17.11 -1.03
N ILE A 229 3.59 -17.75 -0.36
CA ILE A 229 4.90 -17.15 -0.08
C ILE A 229 5.78 -17.26 -1.33
N ILE A 230 6.44 -16.17 -1.72
CA ILE A 230 7.53 -16.15 -2.70
C ILE A 230 8.81 -15.77 -1.92
N PRO A 231 9.65 -16.75 -1.54
CA PRO A 231 10.90 -16.46 -0.86
C PRO A 231 11.91 -15.86 -1.83
N GLU A 232 12.64 -14.84 -1.40
CA GLU A 232 13.71 -14.24 -2.18
C GLU A 232 15.06 -14.37 -1.45
N ILE A 233 16.05 -14.85 -2.20
CA ILE A 233 17.47 -14.78 -1.88
C ILE A 233 18.11 -13.95 -2.98
N ASP A 234 18.33 -12.69 -2.71
CA ASP A 234 18.86 -11.76 -3.71
C ASP A 234 20.33 -12.03 -4.03
N MET A 235 20.63 -12.12 -5.33
CA MET A 235 21.94 -12.46 -5.86
C MET A 235 22.12 -11.97 -7.31
N PRO A 236 23.31 -11.49 -7.73
CA PRO A 236 24.51 -11.35 -6.91
C PRO A 236 24.60 -9.98 -6.23
N GLY A 237 23.65 -9.07 -6.49
CA GLY A 237 23.53 -7.77 -5.84
C GLY A 237 23.10 -7.88 -4.38
N HIS A 238 23.02 -6.75 -3.68
CA HIS A 238 22.48 -6.66 -2.31
C HIS A 238 23.05 -7.72 -1.34
N SER A 239 24.35 -8.06 -1.49
CA SER A 239 24.96 -9.26 -0.94
C SER A 239 26.05 -9.01 0.10
N GLN A 240 26.19 -7.79 0.64
CA GLN A 240 27.28 -7.50 1.57
C GLN A 240 27.22 -8.31 2.88
N ALA A 241 26.04 -8.76 3.32
CA ALA A 241 25.91 -9.68 4.44
C ALA A 241 26.54 -11.05 4.11
N PHE A 242 26.34 -11.56 2.89
CA PHE A 242 27.00 -12.76 2.40
C PHE A 242 28.53 -12.59 2.38
N VAL A 243 29.02 -11.47 1.82
CA VAL A 243 30.47 -11.19 1.73
C VAL A 243 31.09 -11.12 3.13
N ARG A 244 30.44 -10.48 4.10
CA ARG A 244 30.94 -10.45 5.50
C ARG A 244 30.98 -11.82 6.15
N ALA A 245 30.00 -12.67 5.86
CA ALA A 245 29.89 -14.01 6.42
C ALA A 245 30.87 -15.00 5.78
N MET A 246 31.01 -14.95 4.45
CA MET A 246 31.72 -15.96 3.66
C MET A 246 33.16 -15.55 3.28
N GLY A 247 33.46 -14.25 3.34
CA GLY A 247 34.78 -13.70 3.01
C GLY A 247 35.06 -13.53 1.53
N HIS A 248 34.09 -13.77 0.65
CA HIS A 248 34.21 -13.61 -0.80
C HIS A 248 32.86 -13.26 -1.44
N ASP A 249 32.89 -12.81 -2.69
CA ASP A 249 31.72 -12.41 -3.45
C ASP A 249 30.93 -13.62 -3.99
N MET A 250 29.63 -13.45 -4.16
CA MET A 250 28.76 -14.44 -4.79
C MET A 250 29.17 -14.79 -6.22
N GLN A 251 29.77 -13.85 -6.95
CA GLN A 251 30.25 -14.02 -8.33
C GLN A 251 31.67 -14.61 -8.41
N THR A 252 32.00 -15.51 -7.50
CA THR A 252 33.19 -16.37 -7.56
C THR A 252 32.77 -17.79 -7.83
N LYS A 253 33.69 -18.66 -8.28
CA LYS A 253 33.39 -20.09 -8.45
C LYS A 253 32.87 -20.72 -7.16
N GLN A 254 33.47 -20.37 -6.02
CA GLN A 254 33.06 -20.85 -4.71
C GLN A 254 31.68 -20.28 -4.33
N GLY A 255 31.47 -18.97 -4.49
CA GLY A 255 30.18 -18.33 -4.19
C GLY A 255 29.03 -18.94 -4.99
N VAL A 256 29.21 -19.17 -6.29
CA VAL A 256 28.18 -19.84 -7.11
C VAL A 256 27.86 -21.26 -6.62
N GLN A 257 28.86 -22.04 -6.17
CA GLN A 257 28.65 -23.36 -5.59
C GLN A 257 27.88 -23.28 -4.26
N GLU A 258 28.21 -22.33 -3.42
CA GLU A 258 27.53 -22.09 -2.14
C GLU A 258 26.08 -21.64 -2.34
N LEU A 259 25.82 -20.76 -3.32
CA LEU A 259 24.46 -20.35 -3.69
C LEU A 259 23.60 -21.55 -4.12
N GLN A 260 24.17 -22.51 -4.85
CA GLN A 260 23.42 -23.71 -5.22
C GLN A 260 23.03 -24.56 -4.00
N ILE A 261 23.91 -24.66 -2.99
CA ILE A 261 23.61 -25.35 -1.72
C ILE A 261 22.52 -24.58 -0.93
N ILE A 262 22.61 -23.26 -0.89
CA ILE A 262 21.62 -22.39 -0.24
C ILE A 262 20.23 -22.60 -0.88
N LEU A 263 20.16 -22.61 -2.21
CA LEU A 263 18.91 -22.85 -2.95
C LEU A 263 18.30 -24.24 -2.67
N GLU A 264 19.14 -25.26 -2.44
CA GLU A 264 18.65 -26.59 -2.00
C GLU A 264 17.95 -26.52 -0.64
N GLU A 265 18.51 -25.78 0.31
CA GLU A 265 17.90 -25.61 1.63
C GLU A 265 16.61 -24.77 1.54
N VAL A 266 16.61 -23.69 0.77
CA VAL A 266 15.41 -22.87 0.50
C VAL A 266 14.29 -23.73 -0.08
N ALA A 267 14.55 -24.53 -1.12
CA ALA A 267 13.55 -25.37 -1.77
C ALA A 267 13.01 -26.47 -0.84
N LYS A 268 13.85 -27.01 0.06
CA LYS A 268 13.45 -27.99 1.09
C LYS A 268 12.57 -27.39 2.19
N VAL A 269 12.74 -26.11 2.49
CA VAL A 269 11.97 -25.41 3.51
C VAL A 269 10.64 -24.92 2.93
N PHE A 270 10.67 -24.24 1.80
CA PHE A 270 9.49 -23.69 1.15
C PHE A 270 8.90 -24.71 0.17
N VAL A 271 8.23 -25.72 0.74
CA VAL A 271 7.71 -26.87 -0.06
C VAL A 271 6.53 -26.45 -0.93
N ARG A 272 5.63 -25.61 -0.40
CA ARG A 272 4.41 -25.16 -1.09
C ARG A 272 4.67 -24.02 -2.07
N ALA A 273 5.72 -23.22 -1.86
CA ALA A 273 6.09 -22.13 -2.76
C ALA A 273 6.47 -22.69 -4.14
N PRO A 274 5.75 -22.33 -5.21
CA PRO A 274 6.07 -22.80 -6.56
C PRO A 274 7.26 -22.04 -7.15
N TYR A 275 7.60 -20.88 -6.58
CA TYR A 275 8.61 -19.95 -7.08
C TYR A 275 9.71 -19.71 -6.05
N ILE A 276 10.94 -19.49 -6.54
CA ILE A 276 12.04 -18.88 -5.80
C ILE A 276 12.42 -17.60 -6.56
N HIS A 277 12.39 -16.46 -5.87
CA HIS A 277 12.87 -15.21 -6.40
C HIS A 277 14.37 -15.09 -6.09
N PHE A 278 15.19 -14.81 -7.10
CA PHE A 278 16.64 -14.72 -6.92
C PHE A 278 17.22 -13.32 -7.22
N GLY A 279 16.37 -12.29 -7.20
CA GLY A 279 16.78 -10.90 -7.33
C GLY A 279 17.32 -10.55 -8.71
N ALA A 280 18.62 -10.35 -8.80
CA ALA A 280 19.42 -10.02 -9.98
C ALA A 280 19.32 -8.56 -10.46
N ASP A 281 18.78 -7.65 -9.66
CA ASP A 281 18.73 -6.23 -9.99
C ASP A 281 20.02 -5.48 -9.58
N GLU A 282 20.09 -4.22 -9.96
CA GLU A 282 21.04 -3.16 -9.56
C GLU A 282 22.55 -3.53 -9.64
N HIS A 283 22.91 -4.74 -9.94
CA HIS A 283 24.30 -5.21 -9.99
C HIS A 283 24.70 -5.71 -11.38
N THR A 284 25.98 -5.56 -11.73
CA THR A 284 26.51 -6.07 -13.00
C THR A 284 26.86 -7.56 -12.84
N ILE A 285 26.31 -8.39 -13.74
CA ILE A 285 26.64 -9.81 -13.79
C ILE A 285 28.00 -9.99 -14.49
N THR A 286 29.00 -10.44 -13.74
CA THR A 286 30.38 -10.60 -14.21
C THR A 286 30.83 -12.06 -14.31
N TYR A 287 30.23 -12.95 -13.50
CA TYR A 287 30.55 -14.38 -13.54
C TYR A 287 29.90 -15.05 -14.77
N PRO A 288 30.66 -15.80 -15.58
CA PRO A 288 30.12 -16.43 -16.78
C PRO A 288 28.93 -17.34 -16.50
N ASN A 289 27.86 -17.21 -17.27
CA ASN A 289 26.64 -17.99 -17.15
C ASN A 289 25.95 -17.96 -15.75
N PHE A 290 26.23 -16.95 -14.93
CA PHE A 290 25.66 -16.87 -13.57
C PHE A 290 24.15 -17.09 -13.57
N LEU A 291 23.40 -16.30 -14.34
CA LEU A 291 21.93 -16.38 -14.37
C LEU A 291 21.43 -17.77 -14.77
N ASN A 292 21.96 -18.35 -15.86
CA ASN A 292 21.53 -19.67 -16.31
C ASN A 292 21.88 -20.74 -15.28
N THR A 293 23.05 -20.65 -14.61
CA THR A 293 23.44 -21.59 -13.56
C THR A 293 22.46 -21.58 -12.39
N ILE A 294 22.00 -20.39 -11.97
CA ILE A 294 21.03 -20.23 -10.88
C ILE A 294 19.64 -20.71 -11.32
N ILE A 295 19.19 -20.32 -12.53
CA ILE A 295 17.90 -20.74 -13.08
C ILE A 295 17.83 -22.27 -13.23
N ASP A 296 18.85 -22.89 -13.82
CA ASP A 296 18.92 -24.35 -14.01
C ASP A 296 18.92 -25.07 -12.65
N LYS A 297 19.59 -24.50 -11.65
CA LYS A 297 19.55 -25.02 -10.27
C LYS A 297 18.15 -24.96 -9.69
N ILE A 298 17.46 -23.83 -9.78
CA ILE A 298 16.08 -23.66 -9.29
C ILE A 298 15.16 -24.67 -9.98
N HIS A 299 15.27 -24.82 -11.30
CA HIS A 299 14.48 -25.80 -12.08
C HIS A 299 14.78 -27.23 -11.64
N SER A 300 16.06 -27.58 -11.39
CA SER A 300 16.44 -28.92 -10.91
C SER A 300 15.84 -29.28 -9.55
N LEU A 301 15.46 -28.29 -8.77
CA LEU A 301 14.77 -28.43 -7.48
C LEU A 301 13.25 -28.49 -7.60
N GLY A 302 12.71 -28.49 -8.84
CA GLY A 302 11.27 -28.52 -9.12
C GLY A 302 10.57 -27.18 -8.85
N LYS A 303 11.31 -26.09 -8.73
CA LYS A 303 10.81 -24.72 -8.52
C LYS A 303 10.90 -23.92 -9.81
N LYS A 304 10.21 -22.78 -9.84
CA LYS A 304 10.21 -21.79 -10.92
C LYS A 304 11.01 -20.56 -10.53
N ALA A 305 11.75 -20.00 -11.48
CA ALA A 305 12.64 -18.88 -11.28
C ALA A 305 11.94 -17.54 -11.50
N VAL A 306 12.02 -16.64 -10.52
CA VAL A 306 11.54 -15.25 -10.63
C VAL A 306 12.70 -14.29 -10.47
N VAL A 307 12.68 -13.19 -11.23
CA VAL A 307 13.72 -12.13 -11.16
C VAL A 307 13.11 -10.75 -11.17
N TRP A 308 13.86 -9.79 -10.65
CA TRP A 308 13.58 -8.37 -10.88
C TRP A 308 13.78 -8.00 -12.36
N ASN A 309 12.98 -7.07 -12.86
CA ASN A 309 13.06 -6.54 -14.22
C ASN A 309 13.04 -5.00 -14.18
N PRO A 310 14.09 -4.30 -14.70
CA PRO A 310 15.21 -4.80 -15.49
C PRO A 310 16.36 -5.39 -14.67
N ILE A 311 17.16 -6.25 -15.29
CA ILE A 311 18.50 -6.64 -14.84
C ILE A 311 19.53 -5.75 -15.59
N ASN A 312 20.53 -5.23 -14.89
CA ASN A 312 21.50 -4.34 -15.50
C ASN A 312 22.32 -5.04 -16.61
N GLY A 313 22.21 -4.51 -17.83
CA GLY A 313 22.95 -5.02 -18.98
C GLY A 313 22.53 -6.41 -19.48
N VAL A 314 21.39 -6.93 -19.06
CA VAL A 314 20.90 -8.25 -19.44
C VAL A 314 19.57 -8.16 -20.17
N ASP A 315 19.44 -8.85 -21.28
CA ASP A 315 18.16 -9.10 -21.93
C ASP A 315 17.55 -10.41 -21.40
N ILE A 316 16.50 -10.28 -20.60
CA ILE A 316 15.83 -11.40 -19.93
C ILE A 316 15.26 -12.41 -20.93
N HIS A 317 14.89 -11.99 -22.14
CA HIS A 317 14.38 -12.90 -23.18
C HIS A 317 15.35 -14.02 -23.57
N HIS A 318 16.64 -13.86 -23.29
CA HIS A 318 17.66 -14.88 -23.55
C HIS A 318 17.82 -15.91 -22.43
N HIS A 319 17.02 -15.80 -21.36
CA HIS A 319 17.10 -16.66 -20.18
C HIS A 319 15.76 -17.37 -19.93
N LYS A 320 15.81 -18.59 -19.38
CA LYS A 320 14.61 -19.42 -19.09
C LYS A 320 13.94 -19.03 -17.78
N VAL A 321 13.70 -17.73 -17.57
CA VAL A 321 12.98 -17.19 -16.41
C VAL A 321 11.50 -17.55 -16.55
N ASP A 322 10.85 -17.93 -15.45
CA ASP A 322 9.43 -18.31 -15.46
C ASP A 322 8.49 -17.13 -15.18
N MET A 323 8.96 -16.09 -14.51
CA MET A 323 8.19 -14.89 -14.20
C MET A 323 9.13 -13.72 -13.92
N THR A 324 8.72 -12.50 -14.24
CA THR A 324 9.45 -11.29 -13.84
C THR A 324 8.64 -10.43 -12.90
N GLN A 325 9.36 -9.66 -12.06
CA GLN A 325 8.79 -8.61 -11.22
C GLN A 325 9.39 -7.27 -11.65
N MET A 326 8.58 -6.42 -12.30
CA MET A 326 9.02 -5.13 -12.80
C MET A 326 9.12 -4.12 -11.66
N TRP A 327 10.33 -3.67 -11.35
CA TRP A 327 10.61 -2.79 -10.20
C TRP A 327 10.87 -1.33 -10.58
N SER A 328 11.34 -1.07 -11.77
CA SER A 328 11.76 0.25 -12.25
C SER A 328 10.90 0.70 -13.42
N THR A 329 10.72 2.02 -13.59
CA THR A 329 10.06 2.61 -14.78
C THR A 329 10.70 2.17 -16.11
N ARG A 330 11.96 1.68 -16.07
CA ARG A 330 12.66 1.08 -17.20
C ARG A 330 12.25 -0.36 -17.49
N GLY A 331 11.61 -1.04 -16.52
CA GLY A 331 11.11 -2.42 -16.67
C GLY A 331 10.03 -2.49 -17.74
N LYS A 332 10.16 -3.46 -18.63
CA LYS A 332 9.22 -3.72 -19.72
C LYS A 332 8.70 -5.14 -19.60
N LEU A 333 7.47 -5.33 -20.04
CA LEU A 333 6.87 -6.66 -20.13
C LEU A 333 7.75 -7.59 -20.96
N VAL A 334 8.04 -8.76 -20.43
CA VAL A 334 8.70 -9.87 -21.14
C VAL A 334 7.60 -10.74 -21.72
N GLN A 335 7.55 -10.83 -23.05
CA GLN A 335 6.51 -11.58 -23.75
C GLN A 335 6.63 -13.10 -23.50
N GLY A 336 5.49 -13.76 -23.45
CA GLY A 336 5.41 -15.21 -23.30
C GLY A 336 5.58 -15.75 -21.88
N ILE A 337 5.83 -14.89 -20.89
CA ILE A 337 5.87 -15.26 -19.47
C ILE A 337 5.06 -14.29 -18.62
N PRO A 338 4.60 -14.69 -17.42
CA PRO A 338 3.93 -13.81 -16.48
C PRO A 338 4.86 -12.69 -15.98
N ASN A 339 4.34 -11.46 -15.88
CA ASN A 339 5.02 -10.31 -15.31
C ASN A 339 4.19 -9.73 -14.17
N ILE A 340 4.82 -9.35 -13.07
CA ILE A 340 4.23 -8.64 -11.95
C ILE A 340 4.63 -7.17 -12.08
N ASP A 341 3.67 -6.25 -12.02
CA ASP A 341 3.94 -4.83 -12.12
C ASP A 341 4.07 -4.16 -10.73
N CYS A 342 5.30 -3.84 -10.33
CA CYS A 342 5.59 -3.10 -9.10
C CYS A 342 6.14 -1.70 -9.36
N ARG A 343 6.26 -1.24 -10.61
CA ARG A 343 6.97 -0.03 -11.00
C ARG A 343 6.52 1.24 -10.28
N TYR A 344 5.25 1.32 -9.90
CA TYR A 344 4.66 2.43 -9.16
C TYR A 344 4.04 2.01 -7.82
N ASN A 345 4.47 0.87 -7.28
CA ASN A 345 4.02 0.34 -6.00
C ASN A 345 5.16 0.26 -4.95
N TYR A 346 6.21 1.08 -5.10
CA TYR A 346 7.27 1.27 -4.10
C TYR A 346 6.80 2.28 -3.06
N THR A 347 6.09 1.78 -2.04
CA THR A 347 5.32 2.61 -1.11
C THR A 347 6.17 3.38 -0.11
N ASN A 348 7.46 3.07 0.02
CA ASN A 348 8.42 3.82 0.83
C ASN A 348 8.69 5.26 0.33
N HIS A 349 8.34 5.56 -0.92
CA HIS A 349 8.47 6.89 -1.52
C HIS A 349 7.15 7.67 -1.61
N PHE A 350 6.09 7.13 -1.02
CA PHE A 350 4.74 7.59 -1.22
C PHE A 350 4.30 8.60 -0.15
N ASP A 351 3.49 9.57 -0.58
CA ASP A 351 2.60 10.30 0.31
C ASP A 351 1.41 9.44 0.72
N VAL A 352 0.98 9.56 1.96
CA VAL A 352 -0.11 8.73 2.51
C VAL A 352 -1.47 9.02 1.88
N PHE A 353 -1.63 10.15 1.20
CA PHE A 353 -2.90 10.59 0.63
C PHE A 353 -2.88 10.63 -0.89
N ALA A 354 -1.99 11.41 -1.48
CA ALA A 354 -1.97 11.63 -2.93
C ALA A 354 -1.58 10.38 -3.73
N ASP A 355 -0.53 9.66 -3.32
CA ASP A 355 -0.09 8.46 -4.03
C ASP A 355 -1.09 7.31 -3.88
N LEU A 356 -1.81 7.24 -2.76
CA LEU A 356 -2.90 6.29 -2.57
C LEU A 356 -4.02 6.46 -3.61
N VAL A 357 -4.37 7.71 -3.95
CA VAL A 357 -5.31 8.01 -5.05
C VAL A 357 -4.78 7.45 -6.36
N GLY A 358 -3.47 7.65 -6.63
CA GLY A 358 -2.81 7.10 -7.81
C GLY A 358 -2.91 5.58 -7.90
N ILE A 359 -2.58 4.86 -6.81
CA ILE A 359 -2.67 3.39 -6.75
C ILE A 359 -4.11 2.92 -7.02
N TYR A 360 -5.10 3.52 -6.36
CA TYR A 360 -6.49 3.11 -6.50
C TYR A 360 -7.03 3.36 -7.91
N LYS A 361 -6.73 4.51 -8.52
CA LYS A 361 -7.24 4.91 -9.84
C LYS A 361 -6.54 4.18 -10.99
N SER A 362 -5.28 3.81 -10.82
CA SER A 362 -4.45 3.25 -11.90
C SER A 362 -4.92 1.86 -12.31
N SER A 363 -4.95 1.62 -13.63
CA SER A 363 -4.91 0.24 -14.13
C SER A 363 -3.57 -0.42 -13.79
N ILE A 364 -3.53 -1.75 -13.78
CA ILE A 364 -2.28 -2.50 -13.60
C ILE A 364 -1.66 -2.70 -14.98
N TYR A 365 -0.46 -2.16 -15.19
CA TYR A 365 0.29 -2.24 -16.46
C TYR A 365 -0.58 -2.02 -17.70
N TYR A 366 -1.32 -0.90 -17.76
CA TYR A 366 -2.22 -0.53 -18.87
C TYR A 366 -3.34 -1.52 -19.16
N SER A 367 -3.63 -2.47 -18.26
CA SER A 367 -4.65 -3.50 -18.45
C SER A 367 -5.75 -3.40 -17.40
N ALA A 368 -7.00 -3.57 -17.85
CA ALA A 368 -8.14 -3.66 -16.94
C ALA A 368 -8.28 -5.04 -16.28
N ARG A 369 -7.64 -6.07 -16.83
CA ARG A 369 -7.68 -7.45 -16.34
C ARG A 369 -6.38 -8.17 -16.64
N GLY A 370 -6.02 -9.10 -15.76
CA GLY A 370 -4.86 -9.96 -15.95
C GLY A 370 -5.02 -10.92 -17.14
N ASN A 371 -3.90 -11.34 -17.67
CA ASN A 371 -3.77 -12.32 -18.74
C ASN A 371 -2.48 -13.14 -18.54
N ALA A 372 -2.14 -14.01 -19.48
CA ALA A 372 -0.96 -14.87 -19.37
C ALA A 372 0.37 -14.11 -19.18
N GLU A 373 0.42 -12.84 -19.59
CA GLU A 373 1.63 -12.00 -19.50
C GLU A 373 1.56 -10.94 -18.38
N ILE A 374 0.35 -10.57 -17.90
CA ILE A 374 0.17 -9.59 -16.82
C ILE A 374 -0.47 -10.30 -15.65
N ALA A 375 0.36 -10.77 -14.71
CA ALA A 375 -0.08 -11.57 -13.57
C ALA A 375 -0.81 -10.73 -12.50
N GLY A 376 -0.38 -9.49 -12.28
CA GLY A 376 -0.90 -8.58 -11.26
C GLY A 376 0.15 -7.65 -10.69
N THR A 377 0.04 -7.35 -9.40
CA THR A 377 0.91 -6.37 -8.73
C THR A 377 1.26 -6.78 -7.31
N ILE A 378 2.39 -6.27 -6.81
CA ILE A 378 2.86 -6.39 -5.42
C ILE A 378 3.24 -5.00 -4.91
N SER A 379 2.74 -4.63 -3.73
CA SER A 379 3.16 -3.42 -3.01
C SER A 379 4.48 -3.68 -2.28
N CYS A 380 5.49 -2.85 -2.51
CA CYS A 380 6.87 -3.02 -2.05
C CYS A 380 7.30 -1.88 -1.12
N PRO A 381 7.09 -1.97 0.20
CA PRO A 381 7.59 -1.02 1.19
C PRO A 381 9.07 -1.32 1.51
N TRP A 382 9.98 -0.79 0.73
CA TRP A 382 11.41 -0.92 1.01
C TRP A 382 11.84 -0.11 2.24
N ASN A 383 12.79 -0.64 2.98
CA ASN A 383 13.33 -0.03 4.20
C ASN A 383 14.75 0.51 3.97
N ASP A 384 14.93 1.31 2.91
CA ASP A 384 16.23 1.92 2.55
C ASP A 384 16.83 2.66 3.73
N ARG A 385 16.07 3.58 4.33
CA ARG A 385 16.45 4.25 5.58
C ARG A 385 16.20 3.33 6.77
N LYS A 386 17.11 3.38 7.75
CA LYS A 386 16.98 2.65 9.00
C LYS A 386 15.72 3.06 9.76
N LEU A 387 14.96 2.08 10.20
CA LEU A 387 13.81 2.23 11.08
C LEU A 387 14.16 1.75 12.49
N ALA A 388 13.55 2.35 13.52
CA ALA A 388 13.84 2.00 14.89
C ALA A 388 13.14 0.70 15.32
N THR A 389 11.90 0.50 14.86
CA THR A 389 11.06 -0.64 15.26
C THR A 389 10.35 -1.26 14.04
N GLN A 390 9.83 -2.46 14.19
CA GLN A 390 9.02 -3.10 13.15
C GLN A 390 7.69 -2.36 12.90
N ASP A 391 7.13 -1.68 13.91
CA ASP A 391 5.90 -0.92 13.75
C ASP A 391 6.08 0.31 12.83
N ASP A 392 7.29 0.88 12.80
CA ASP A 392 7.62 2.00 11.93
C ASP A 392 7.47 1.64 10.44
N ILE A 393 7.66 0.36 10.07
CA ILE A 393 7.52 -0.12 8.69
C ILE A 393 6.09 0.15 8.19
N VAL A 394 5.10 -0.25 8.98
CA VAL A 394 3.68 -0.12 8.57
C VAL A 394 3.18 1.31 8.66
N VAL A 395 3.68 2.10 9.63
CA VAL A 395 3.25 3.49 9.86
C VAL A 395 3.86 4.42 8.81
N GLN A 396 5.18 4.36 8.63
CA GLN A 396 5.90 5.31 7.76
C GLN A 396 5.70 5.05 6.27
N ASN A 397 5.40 3.81 5.90
CA ASN A 397 5.15 3.40 4.52
C ASN A 397 3.66 3.35 4.16
N ASN A 398 2.76 3.78 5.06
CA ASN A 398 1.30 3.68 4.86
C ASN A 398 0.86 2.30 4.36
N PHE A 399 1.45 1.26 4.93
CA PHE A 399 1.45 -0.12 4.42
C PHE A 399 0.05 -0.66 4.13
N TYR A 400 -0.84 -0.63 5.15
CA TYR A 400 -2.16 -1.22 4.98
C TYR A 400 -3.04 -0.46 3.98
N ALA A 401 -3.01 0.87 3.99
CA ALA A 401 -3.83 1.64 3.06
C ALA A 401 -3.41 1.39 1.61
N ASN A 402 -2.11 1.38 1.33
CA ASN A 402 -1.58 1.08 0.00
C ASN A 402 -1.85 -0.37 -0.42
N ALA A 403 -1.64 -1.34 0.48
CA ALA A 403 -1.91 -2.74 0.20
C ALA A 403 -3.40 -3.00 -0.10
N LEU A 404 -4.31 -2.36 0.65
CA LEU A 404 -5.75 -2.54 0.43
C LEU A 404 -6.25 -1.84 -0.84
N ALA A 405 -5.72 -0.67 -1.17
CA ALA A 405 -6.02 -0.01 -2.45
C ALA A 405 -5.56 -0.85 -3.66
N SER A 406 -4.33 -1.37 -3.57
CA SER A 406 -3.76 -2.26 -4.58
C SER A 406 -4.52 -3.59 -4.68
N ALA A 407 -4.90 -4.20 -3.54
CA ALA A 407 -5.67 -5.43 -3.51
C ALA A 407 -7.07 -5.27 -4.12
N GLU A 408 -7.77 -4.16 -3.82
CA GLU A 408 -9.04 -3.83 -4.45
C GLU A 408 -8.88 -3.72 -5.96
N ARG A 409 -7.91 -2.95 -6.45
CA ARG A 409 -7.66 -2.81 -7.89
C ARG A 409 -7.34 -4.15 -8.55
N GLY A 410 -6.52 -4.99 -7.91
CA GLY A 410 -6.23 -6.33 -8.39
C GLY A 410 -7.43 -7.28 -8.38
N TRP A 411 -8.38 -7.05 -7.47
CA TRP A 411 -9.61 -7.85 -7.37
C TRP A 411 -10.67 -7.41 -8.36
N ILE A 412 -11.06 -6.13 -8.36
CA ILE A 412 -12.12 -5.63 -9.25
C ILE A 412 -11.65 -5.38 -10.68
N GLY A 413 -10.35 -5.17 -10.89
CA GLY A 413 -9.80 -4.78 -12.19
C GLY A 413 -10.13 -3.34 -12.56
N GLY A 414 -10.08 -3.01 -13.85
CA GLY A 414 -10.41 -1.69 -14.36
C GLY A 414 -9.29 -0.66 -14.17
N GLY A 415 -9.66 0.57 -13.81
CA GLY A 415 -8.78 1.73 -13.85
C GLY A 415 -8.80 2.39 -15.23
N LYS A 416 -9.01 3.72 -15.28
CA LYS A 416 -9.16 4.43 -16.58
C LYS A 416 -7.84 4.59 -17.33
N ALA A 417 -6.75 4.73 -16.60
CA ALA A 417 -5.42 4.87 -17.18
C ALA A 417 -4.36 4.35 -16.22
N TYR A 418 -3.22 3.96 -16.75
CA TYR A 418 -2.05 3.68 -15.95
C TYR A 418 -1.51 4.99 -15.34
N ILE A 419 -0.92 4.94 -14.17
CA ILE A 419 -0.52 6.12 -13.37
C ILE A 419 0.34 7.13 -14.15
N GLU A 420 1.17 6.69 -15.08
CA GLU A 420 1.98 7.54 -15.95
C GLU A 420 1.14 8.53 -16.78
N LYS A 421 -0.10 8.18 -17.07
CA LYS A 421 -1.06 9.01 -17.83
C LYS A 421 -2.19 9.53 -16.96
N GLY A 422 -2.64 8.73 -16.00
CA GLY A 422 -3.77 9.04 -15.12
C GLY A 422 -3.40 9.97 -13.97
N GLY A 423 -2.12 9.97 -13.57
CA GLY A 423 -1.64 10.77 -12.46
C GLY A 423 -2.22 10.38 -11.10
N VAL A 424 -2.00 11.27 -10.13
CA VAL A 424 -2.38 11.09 -8.71
C VAL A 424 -3.46 12.07 -8.24
N MET A 425 -4.02 12.86 -9.14
CA MET A 425 -5.04 13.86 -8.78
C MET A 425 -6.43 13.21 -8.64
N LEU A 426 -7.13 13.53 -7.56
CA LEU A 426 -8.53 13.19 -7.38
C LEU A 426 -9.39 14.27 -8.06
N PRO A 427 -10.30 13.92 -8.98
CA PRO A 427 -11.25 14.88 -9.52
C PRO A 427 -12.15 15.45 -8.41
N ALA A 428 -12.70 16.65 -8.63
CA ALA A 428 -13.62 17.28 -7.67
C ALA A 428 -15.01 16.60 -7.62
N SER A 429 -15.38 15.87 -8.66
CA SER A 429 -16.67 15.18 -8.82
C SER A 429 -16.60 14.19 -9.99
N GLY A 430 -17.67 13.43 -10.19
CA GLY A 430 -17.82 12.46 -11.28
C GLY A 430 -17.42 11.05 -10.85
N GLU A 431 -17.46 10.12 -11.80
CA GLU A 431 -17.35 8.70 -11.55
C GLU A 431 -16.05 8.30 -10.78
N GLU A 432 -14.89 8.82 -11.18
CA GLU A 432 -13.63 8.53 -10.48
C GLU A 432 -13.60 9.04 -9.03
N TYR A 433 -14.24 10.19 -8.78
CA TYR A 433 -14.39 10.71 -7.42
C TYR A 433 -15.29 9.82 -6.59
N GLU A 434 -16.46 9.44 -7.12
CA GLU A 434 -17.43 8.60 -6.41
C GLU A 434 -16.87 7.18 -6.14
N GLU A 435 -16.15 6.60 -7.08
CA GLU A 435 -15.48 5.30 -6.88
C GLU A 435 -14.44 5.37 -5.77
N PHE A 436 -13.61 6.41 -5.76
CA PHE A 436 -12.60 6.57 -4.71
C PHE A 436 -13.24 6.88 -3.36
N ALA A 437 -14.27 7.74 -3.32
CA ALA A 437 -14.99 8.08 -2.09
C ALA A 437 -15.69 6.87 -1.47
N ASP A 438 -16.25 5.98 -2.30
CA ASP A 438 -16.81 4.72 -1.83
C ASP A 438 -15.74 3.78 -1.28
N TRP A 439 -14.60 3.64 -1.98
CA TRP A 439 -13.48 2.86 -1.46
C TRP A 439 -12.96 3.44 -0.13
N GLU A 440 -12.77 4.76 -0.05
CA GLU A 440 -12.32 5.44 1.16
C GLU A 440 -13.28 5.21 2.33
N ARG A 441 -14.59 5.25 2.11
CA ARG A 441 -15.62 4.98 3.11
C ARG A 441 -15.49 3.55 3.66
N ARG A 442 -15.35 2.55 2.78
CA ARG A 442 -15.16 1.14 3.15
C ARG A 442 -13.83 0.92 3.87
N PHE A 443 -12.76 1.52 3.38
CA PHE A 443 -11.45 1.47 4.03
C PHE A 443 -11.48 2.06 5.44
N LEU A 444 -12.09 3.23 5.63
CA LEU A 444 -12.21 3.86 6.95
C LEU A 444 -13.09 3.05 7.92
N TYR A 445 -14.10 2.36 7.42
CA TYR A 445 -14.85 1.39 8.22
C TYR A 445 -13.95 0.27 8.74
N HIS A 446 -13.17 -0.36 7.87
CA HIS A 446 -12.24 -1.42 8.27
C HIS A 446 -11.09 -0.91 9.13
N LYS A 447 -10.62 0.33 8.92
CA LYS A 447 -9.66 0.98 9.82
C LYS A 447 -10.20 1.07 11.25
N ALA A 448 -11.48 1.36 11.41
CA ALA A 448 -12.14 1.46 12.72
C ALA A 448 -12.55 0.10 13.32
N THR A 449 -12.60 -0.96 12.55
CA THR A 449 -13.05 -2.30 12.96
C THR A 449 -11.97 -3.36 12.83
N THR A 450 -11.83 -3.99 11.67
CA THR A 450 -10.90 -5.09 11.40
C THR A 450 -9.44 -4.72 11.68
N LEU A 451 -9.05 -3.47 11.39
CA LEU A 451 -7.71 -2.92 11.54
C LEU A 451 -7.57 -1.99 12.76
N ALA A 452 -8.53 -2.00 13.70
CA ALA A 452 -8.55 -1.06 14.82
C ALA A 452 -7.30 -1.12 15.73
N GLN A 453 -6.61 -2.26 15.75
CA GLN A 453 -5.38 -2.47 16.53
C GLN A 453 -4.11 -2.08 15.77
N VAL A 454 -4.24 -1.56 14.54
CA VAL A 454 -3.11 -1.16 13.71
C VAL A 454 -3.05 0.37 13.60
N SER A 455 -1.85 0.93 13.71
CA SER A 455 -1.66 2.36 13.50
C SER A 455 -1.61 2.66 11.99
N ILE A 456 -2.64 3.32 11.47
CA ILE A 456 -2.75 3.71 10.07
C ILE A 456 -2.89 5.23 10.00
N PRO A 457 -1.88 5.95 9.51
CA PRO A 457 -1.86 7.42 9.48
C PRO A 457 -2.69 7.98 8.31
N TYR A 458 -3.95 7.60 8.25
CA TYR A 458 -4.87 7.98 7.18
C TYR A 458 -6.22 8.41 7.75
N VAL A 459 -6.76 9.53 7.24
CA VAL A 459 -8.10 10.02 7.53
C VAL A 459 -8.80 10.40 6.22
N ARG A 460 -10.12 10.68 6.28
CA ARG A 460 -10.89 11.06 5.08
C ARG A 460 -10.27 12.28 4.40
N GLN A 461 -10.10 12.18 3.09
CA GLN A 461 -9.56 13.27 2.25
C GLN A 461 -10.53 13.76 1.17
N THR A 462 -11.56 13.01 0.84
CA THR A 462 -12.47 13.34 -0.29
C THR A 462 -13.26 14.63 -0.09
N ASN A 463 -13.40 15.12 1.14
CA ASN A 463 -14.06 16.39 1.44
C ASN A 463 -13.10 17.58 1.58
N VAL A 464 -11.79 17.38 1.36
CA VAL A 464 -10.79 18.47 1.49
C VAL A 464 -10.57 19.11 0.13
N GLN A 465 -10.98 20.38 0.00
CA GLN A 465 -10.89 21.13 -1.24
C GLN A 465 -9.97 22.33 -1.10
N TRP A 466 -9.21 22.62 -2.14
CA TRP A 466 -8.23 23.69 -2.20
C TRP A 466 -8.44 24.59 -3.40
N ALA A 467 -8.20 25.91 -3.21
CA ALA A 467 -7.90 26.82 -4.29
C ALA A 467 -6.38 26.95 -4.40
N ILE A 468 -5.84 26.90 -5.62
CA ILE A 468 -4.40 26.92 -5.87
C ILE A 468 -4.11 27.89 -7.01
N THR A 469 -3.23 28.87 -6.79
CA THR A 469 -2.86 29.86 -7.83
C THR A 469 -1.99 29.24 -8.91
N GLU A 470 -1.96 29.84 -10.10
CA GLU A 470 -0.78 29.75 -10.94
C GLU A 470 0.45 30.24 -10.16
N ALA A 471 1.63 29.70 -10.51
CA ALA A 471 2.84 29.97 -9.75
C ALA A 471 3.51 31.30 -10.19
N PHE A 472 3.72 32.20 -9.26
CA PHE A 472 4.37 33.50 -9.48
C PHE A 472 5.89 33.33 -9.63
N PRO A 473 6.56 33.99 -10.61
CA PRO A 473 8.01 33.98 -10.71
C PRO A 473 8.64 34.68 -9.49
N ASN A 474 9.53 33.97 -8.79
CA ASN A 474 10.21 34.46 -7.59
C ASN A 474 11.69 34.83 -7.82
N ASP A 475 12.16 34.81 -9.06
CA ASP A 475 13.51 35.21 -9.48
C ASP A 475 14.63 34.53 -8.64
N GLY A 476 14.40 33.29 -8.17
CA GLY A 476 15.32 32.56 -7.30
C GLY A 476 15.26 32.96 -5.82
N ASN A 477 14.41 33.92 -5.44
CA ASN A 477 14.21 34.35 -4.05
C ASN A 477 12.88 33.80 -3.48
N PRO A 478 12.87 32.69 -2.75
CA PRO A 478 11.65 32.08 -2.19
C PRO A 478 11.01 32.95 -1.08
N SER A 479 11.73 33.96 -0.55
CA SER A 479 11.21 34.82 0.50
C SER A 479 10.32 35.96 -0.01
N MET A 480 10.25 36.17 -1.35
CA MET A 480 9.39 37.20 -1.93
C MET A 480 7.91 36.99 -1.55
N SER A 481 7.22 38.08 -1.21
CA SER A 481 5.77 38.09 -1.02
C SER A 481 5.04 38.42 -2.31
N PHE A 482 3.87 37.81 -2.50
CA PHE A 482 3.06 37.94 -3.70
C PHE A 482 1.63 38.36 -3.35
N PRO A 483 0.80 38.75 -4.35
CA PRO A 483 -0.54 39.27 -4.10
C PRO A 483 -1.45 38.47 -3.17
N PRO A 484 -1.43 37.12 -3.12
CA PRO A 484 -2.22 36.39 -2.12
C PRO A 484 -1.90 36.70 -0.66
N GLU A 485 -0.67 37.14 -0.35
CA GLU A 485 -0.27 37.58 1.00
C GLU A 485 -0.70 39.04 1.27
N THR A 486 -0.67 39.91 0.26
CA THR A 486 -0.78 41.35 0.43
C THR A 486 -2.14 41.90 0.03
N GLU A 487 -2.83 41.28 -0.90
CA GLU A 487 -4.11 41.75 -1.46
C GLU A 487 -5.30 40.86 -1.07
N GLY A 488 -5.05 39.77 -0.33
CA GLY A 488 -6.06 38.79 0.03
C GLY A 488 -6.33 37.74 -1.06
N LEU A 489 -7.22 36.78 -0.74
CA LEU A 489 -7.48 35.63 -1.60
C LEU A 489 -8.51 35.95 -2.67
N LYS A 490 -8.15 35.75 -3.94
CA LYS A 490 -8.93 36.09 -5.14
C LYS A 490 -8.84 34.98 -6.20
N LYS A 491 -9.78 34.99 -7.13
CA LYS A 491 -9.79 34.07 -8.29
C LYS A 491 -8.74 34.45 -9.35
N THR A 492 -8.35 35.74 -9.40
CA THR A 492 -7.36 36.26 -10.33
C THR A 492 -6.50 37.33 -9.69
N TYR A 493 -5.25 37.42 -10.10
CA TYR A 493 -4.28 38.39 -9.66
C TYR A 493 -3.56 39.01 -10.85
N ASN A 494 -3.28 40.30 -10.80
CA ASN A 494 -2.40 40.95 -11.76
C ASN A 494 -1.03 41.18 -11.09
N TYR A 495 0.02 40.61 -11.66
CA TYR A 495 1.36 40.75 -11.15
C TYR A 495 2.36 40.94 -12.31
N ARG A 496 3.13 42.00 -12.27
CA ARG A 496 4.12 42.36 -13.32
C ARG A 496 3.50 42.38 -14.73
N GLY A 497 2.27 42.88 -14.88
CA GLY A 497 1.55 42.97 -16.16
C GLY A 497 0.99 41.67 -16.70
N GLN A 498 1.05 40.59 -15.92
CA GLN A 498 0.46 39.28 -16.25
C GLN A 498 -0.69 38.95 -15.30
N THR A 499 -1.68 38.24 -15.81
CA THR A 499 -2.80 37.72 -15.01
C THR A 499 -2.51 36.30 -14.59
N PHE A 500 -2.61 36.03 -13.29
CA PHE A 500 -2.47 34.71 -12.67
C PHE A 500 -3.87 34.27 -12.20
N THR A 501 -4.25 33.07 -12.59
CA THR A 501 -5.55 32.49 -12.25
C THR A 501 -5.44 31.50 -11.09
N THR A 502 -6.57 31.20 -10.45
CA THR A 502 -6.69 30.21 -9.39
C THR A 502 -7.52 29.04 -9.88
N GLY A 503 -6.96 27.82 -9.77
CA GLY A 503 -7.66 26.58 -10.00
C GLY A 503 -8.03 25.90 -8.69
N TYR A 504 -8.61 24.69 -8.79
CA TYR A 504 -9.09 23.92 -7.65
C TYR A 504 -8.50 22.51 -7.65
N ALA A 505 -8.36 21.92 -6.46
CA ALA A 505 -7.94 20.55 -6.25
C ALA A 505 -8.68 19.92 -5.06
N THR A 506 -8.84 18.60 -5.09
CA THR A 506 -9.47 17.82 -4.01
C THR A 506 -8.46 16.81 -3.47
N GLY A 507 -8.40 16.67 -2.14
CA GLY A 507 -7.54 15.74 -1.44
C GLY A 507 -6.77 16.38 -0.29
N ALA A 508 -6.31 15.57 0.65
CA ALA A 508 -5.49 16.03 1.77
C ALA A 508 -4.04 16.28 1.33
N GLY A 509 -3.53 15.46 0.41
CA GLY A 509 -2.21 15.58 -0.20
C GLY A 509 -2.32 15.99 -1.67
N ILE A 510 -1.63 17.04 -2.07
CA ILE A 510 -1.66 17.57 -3.45
C ILE A 510 -0.23 17.66 -3.98
N TYR A 511 0.05 16.92 -5.04
CA TYR A 511 1.26 17.13 -5.84
C TYR A 511 1.07 18.29 -6.80
N LEU A 512 1.87 19.32 -6.63
CA LEU A 512 2.00 20.41 -7.60
C LEU A 512 2.92 19.98 -8.76
N ARG A 513 3.94 19.20 -8.44
CA ARG A 513 4.81 18.49 -9.37
C ARG A 513 5.17 17.12 -8.80
N HIS A 514 4.93 16.07 -9.58
CA HIS A 514 5.28 14.71 -9.17
C HIS A 514 6.35 14.11 -10.08
N THR A 515 7.28 13.39 -9.47
CA THR A 515 8.31 12.65 -10.17
C THR A 515 8.43 11.25 -9.61
N TRP A 516 8.74 10.32 -10.49
CA TRP A 516 9.02 8.94 -10.15
C TRP A 516 10.27 8.50 -10.91
N GLY A 517 11.35 8.20 -10.20
CA GLY A 517 12.65 8.04 -10.84
C GLY A 517 13.01 9.25 -11.69
N GLU A 518 13.31 9.03 -12.95
CA GLU A 518 13.62 10.10 -13.92
C GLU A 518 12.39 10.68 -14.63
N GLY A 519 11.22 10.01 -14.48
CA GLY A 519 9.97 10.38 -15.12
C GLY A 519 9.16 11.41 -14.33
N THR A 520 8.22 12.06 -15.00
CA THR A 520 7.19 12.90 -14.39
C THR A 520 5.84 12.21 -14.48
N ILE A 521 5.06 12.29 -13.39
CA ILE A 521 3.69 11.80 -13.32
C ILE A 521 2.75 13.02 -13.39
N PRO A 522 1.63 12.96 -14.12
CA PRO A 522 0.64 14.03 -14.14
C PRO A 522 0.22 14.45 -12.73
N ALA A 523 0.33 15.74 -12.47
CA ALA A 523 0.04 16.39 -11.21
C ALA A 523 -0.70 17.71 -11.46
N TYR A 524 -0.87 18.57 -10.45
CA TYR A 524 -1.65 19.80 -10.59
C TYR A 524 -1.15 20.71 -11.71
N TYR A 525 0.17 20.98 -11.76
CA TYR A 525 0.74 21.74 -12.87
C TYR A 525 1.23 20.80 -13.97
N ALA A 526 0.71 20.97 -15.17
CA ALA A 526 1.17 20.23 -16.35
C ALA A 526 2.64 20.58 -16.71
N GLN A 527 3.04 21.83 -16.49
CA GLN A 527 4.40 22.35 -16.78
C GLN A 527 4.92 23.20 -15.61
N PRO A 528 5.27 22.58 -14.47
CA PRO A 528 5.80 23.31 -13.32
C PRO A 528 7.15 23.95 -13.65
N LYS A 529 7.34 25.22 -13.25
CA LYS A 529 8.58 25.98 -13.45
C LYS A 529 9.31 26.15 -12.14
N GLU A 530 10.62 25.96 -12.15
CA GLU A 530 11.50 26.31 -11.03
C GLU A 530 11.58 27.83 -10.83
N ASN A 531 11.99 28.25 -9.64
CA ASN A 531 12.04 29.67 -9.24
C ASN A 531 10.67 30.34 -9.32
N THR A 532 9.66 29.63 -8.86
CA THR A 532 8.29 30.12 -8.73
C THR A 532 7.71 29.85 -7.33
N THR A 533 6.66 30.57 -6.97
CA THR A 533 5.92 30.37 -5.71
C THR A 533 4.43 30.25 -6.01
N ALA A 534 3.84 29.13 -5.59
CA ALA A 534 2.39 28.93 -5.61
C ALA A 534 1.79 29.24 -4.24
N TYR A 535 0.50 29.51 -4.22
CA TYR A 535 -0.30 29.59 -2.99
C TYR A 535 -1.46 28.62 -3.07
N ALA A 536 -1.71 27.94 -1.94
CA ALA A 536 -2.89 27.10 -1.78
C ALA A 536 -3.68 27.57 -0.56
N TRP A 537 -5.00 27.59 -0.64
CA TRP A 537 -5.83 27.90 0.51
C TRP A 537 -7.12 27.10 0.53
N THR A 538 -7.64 26.99 1.74
CA THR A 538 -9.00 26.53 1.99
C THR A 538 -9.56 27.30 3.19
N TYR A 539 -10.86 27.39 3.28
CA TYR A 539 -11.54 27.81 4.51
C TYR A 539 -12.11 26.58 5.19
N VAL A 540 -11.96 26.52 6.51
CA VAL A 540 -12.52 25.47 7.34
C VAL A 540 -13.61 26.06 8.22
N TYR A 541 -14.86 25.63 8.02
CA TYR A 541 -15.94 25.97 8.92
C TYR A 541 -15.92 25.03 10.11
N SER A 542 -15.85 25.60 11.32
CA SER A 542 -15.96 24.86 12.59
C SER A 542 -17.22 25.33 13.34
N PRO A 543 -18.12 24.42 13.76
CA PRO A 543 -19.36 24.81 14.45
C PRO A 543 -19.10 25.36 15.86
N LYS A 544 -17.90 25.15 16.39
CA LYS A 544 -17.46 25.61 17.72
C LYS A 544 -15.98 25.97 17.73
N ALA A 545 -15.54 26.72 18.71
CA ALA A 545 -14.12 26.87 18.99
C ALA A 545 -13.59 25.57 19.58
N GLN A 546 -12.48 25.05 19.00
CA GLN A 546 -11.91 23.77 19.41
C GLN A 546 -10.43 23.66 19.07
N ASN A 547 -9.70 22.89 19.90
CA ASN A 547 -8.33 22.48 19.60
C ASN A 547 -8.35 21.12 18.93
N VAL A 548 -7.64 21.00 17.81
CA VAL A 548 -7.63 19.85 16.92
C VAL A 548 -6.21 19.50 16.50
N GLY A 549 -6.02 18.31 15.97
CA GLY A 549 -4.80 17.93 15.27
C GLY A 549 -4.85 18.33 13.81
N ALA A 550 -3.69 18.46 13.20
CA ALA A 550 -3.52 18.63 11.76
C ALA A 550 -2.35 17.78 11.27
N CYS A 551 -2.61 16.90 10.32
CA CYS A 551 -1.55 16.23 9.56
C CYS A 551 -1.06 17.20 8.50
N ILE A 552 0.16 17.70 8.68
CA ILE A 552 0.78 18.72 7.82
C ILE A 552 2.12 18.19 7.31
N GLU A 553 2.34 18.26 6.01
CA GLU A 553 3.61 17.96 5.37
C GLU A 553 3.83 18.95 4.23
N ILE A 554 5.03 19.49 4.15
CA ILE A 554 5.52 20.16 2.95
C ILE A 554 6.65 19.30 2.43
N TYR A 555 6.30 18.43 1.51
CA TYR A 555 7.21 17.40 1.04
C TYR A 555 7.84 17.78 -0.29
N ASN A 556 9.13 17.91 -0.28
CA ASN A 556 9.93 18.20 -1.45
C ASN A 556 11.18 17.30 -1.53
N TYR A 557 11.32 16.34 -0.64
CA TYR A 557 12.40 15.37 -0.65
C TYR A 557 11.87 13.94 -0.63
N SER A 558 12.66 12.99 -1.09
CA SER A 558 12.37 11.58 -0.94
C SER A 558 12.90 11.08 0.41
N ARG A 559 12.41 9.95 0.89
CA ARG A 559 12.94 9.29 2.09
C ARG A 559 14.22 8.50 1.80
N SER A 560 14.92 8.85 0.73
CA SER A 560 16.21 8.27 0.38
C SER A 560 17.37 9.02 1.04
N GLU A 561 18.53 8.40 1.06
CA GLU A 561 19.76 8.94 1.64
C GLU A 561 20.21 10.30 1.12
N LYS A 562 19.76 10.69 -0.06
CA LYS A 562 20.29 11.88 -0.77
C LYS A 562 19.51 13.15 -0.50
N ASP A 563 18.36 13.07 0.17
CA ASP A 563 17.55 14.23 0.48
C ASP A 563 17.64 14.57 1.96
N LEU A 564 17.77 15.85 2.24
CA LEU A 564 18.08 16.35 3.58
C LEU A 564 16.82 16.83 4.31
N ALA A 565 16.76 16.62 5.61
CA ALA A 565 15.73 17.18 6.47
C ALA A 565 15.74 18.72 6.42
N PRO A 566 14.60 19.38 6.66
CA PRO A 566 14.52 20.85 6.77
C PRO A 566 15.45 21.42 7.84
N ASN A 567 15.79 22.70 7.73
CA ASN A 567 16.48 23.41 8.79
C ASN A 567 15.53 23.64 9.99
N LYS A 568 16.11 23.88 11.17
CA LYS A 568 15.34 24.22 12.37
C LYS A 568 14.43 25.41 12.10
N GLY A 569 13.16 25.27 12.44
CA GLY A 569 12.16 26.32 12.29
C GLY A 569 11.63 26.52 10.86
N GLN A 570 11.95 25.63 9.93
CA GLN A 570 11.46 25.66 8.55
C GLN A 570 10.62 24.43 8.24
N TRP A 571 9.53 24.60 7.49
CA TRP A 571 8.70 23.49 7.03
C TRP A 571 9.38 22.64 5.97
N ASP A 572 10.19 23.30 5.13
CA ASP A 572 10.95 22.66 4.06
C ASP A 572 12.29 23.40 3.85
N ARG A 573 13.01 22.99 2.83
CA ARG A 573 14.28 23.65 2.43
C ARG A 573 14.09 24.74 1.38
N MET A 574 12.85 25.01 0.95
CA MET A 574 12.51 25.98 -0.08
C MET A 574 11.78 27.22 0.47
N GLY A 575 11.54 27.30 1.77
CA GLY A 575 10.94 28.48 2.42
C GLY A 575 9.42 28.49 2.44
N ALA A 576 8.80 27.32 2.44
CA ALA A 576 7.35 27.20 2.62
C ALA A 576 6.87 27.76 3.96
N LYS A 577 5.66 28.31 3.96
CA LYS A 577 4.97 28.85 5.14
C LYS A 577 3.51 28.45 5.17
N ILE A 578 2.96 28.34 6.36
CA ILE A 578 1.56 27.96 6.58
C ILE A 578 0.97 28.93 7.60
N TRP A 579 -0.21 29.47 7.32
CA TRP A 579 -0.95 30.33 8.25
C TRP A 579 -2.35 29.80 8.50
N LEU A 580 -2.76 29.90 9.76
CA LEU A 580 -4.14 29.73 10.19
C LEU A 580 -4.66 31.07 10.71
N ASN A 581 -5.68 31.63 10.07
CA ASN A 581 -6.25 32.95 10.43
C ASN A 581 -5.17 34.05 10.50
N ASP A 582 -4.24 34.07 9.57
CA ASP A 582 -3.10 35.01 9.45
C ASP A 582 -2.02 34.85 10.53
N VAL A 583 -2.09 33.81 11.37
CA VAL A 583 -1.05 33.45 12.31
C VAL A 583 -0.23 32.30 11.74
N GLU A 584 1.09 32.47 11.62
CA GLU A 584 1.99 31.43 11.09
C GLU A 584 1.99 30.21 12.02
N ILE A 585 1.76 29.02 11.45
CA ILE A 585 1.91 27.74 12.15
C ILE A 585 3.40 27.40 12.17
N PRO A 586 4.02 27.26 13.34
CA PRO A 586 5.44 26.97 13.43
C PRO A 586 5.76 25.57 12.89
N ALA A 587 6.90 25.44 12.22
CA ALA A 587 7.41 24.16 11.78
C ALA A 587 7.78 23.25 12.97
N PRO A 588 7.76 21.93 12.80
CA PRO A 588 8.19 20.99 13.82
C PRO A 588 9.66 21.17 14.22
N SER A 589 10.02 20.62 15.37
CA SER A 589 11.43 20.51 15.77
C SER A 589 12.00 19.22 15.15
N TRP A 590 12.72 19.37 14.05
CA TRP A 590 13.34 18.25 13.34
C TRP A 590 14.55 17.71 14.12
N ARG A 591 14.66 16.41 14.34
CA ARG A 591 15.85 15.80 14.97
C ARG A 591 17.10 15.91 14.10
N ASN A 592 16.92 15.78 12.80
CA ASN A 592 18.01 15.88 11.82
C ASN A 592 18.12 17.31 11.21
N ALA A 593 17.53 18.33 11.84
CA ALA A 593 17.50 19.69 11.33
C ALA A 593 18.90 20.21 10.96
N GLY A 594 19.02 20.74 9.73
CA GLY A 594 20.26 21.34 9.23
C GLY A 594 21.40 20.37 8.97
N LYS A 595 21.17 19.05 9.01
CA LYS A 595 22.16 18.06 8.66
C LYS A 595 22.58 18.25 7.18
N THR A 596 23.87 18.27 6.91
CA THR A 596 24.42 18.53 5.56
C THR A 596 24.53 17.27 4.70
N SER A 597 24.45 16.10 5.31
CA SER A 597 24.42 14.80 4.64
C SER A 597 23.61 13.80 5.47
N MET A 598 22.92 12.90 4.80
CA MET A 598 22.20 11.78 5.40
C MET A 598 22.72 10.49 4.77
N THR A 599 22.71 9.42 5.54
CA THR A 599 23.00 8.06 5.07
C THR A 599 21.81 7.16 5.31
N ASN A 600 21.78 5.99 4.68
CA ASN A 600 20.74 4.99 4.92
C ASN A 600 20.74 4.49 6.38
N GLU A 601 21.87 4.63 7.10
CA GLU A 601 21.99 4.24 8.51
C GLU A 601 21.50 5.31 9.49
N ASP A 602 21.20 6.53 9.01
CA ASP A 602 20.51 7.54 9.82
C ASP A 602 19.05 7.12 10.00
N LEU A 603 18.55 7.14 11.24
CA LEU A 603 17.17 6.81 11.54
C LEU A 603 16.22 7.77 10.84
N LEU A 604 15.15 7.21 10.26
CA LEU A 604 14.02 7.99 9.75
C LEU A 604 13.14 8.38 10.94
N GLU A 605 13.44 9.50 11.54
CA GLU A 605 12.73 10.05 12.69
C GLU A 605 12.15 11.40 12.31
N ASP A 606 10.92 11.65 12.67
CA ASP A 606 10.19 12.91 12.55
C ASP A 606 10.27 13.70 11.22
N GLU A 607 10.87 13.17 10.17
CA GLU A 607 11.00 13.84 8.87
C GLU A 607 9.67 13.96 8.10
N ASN A 608 8.63 13.26 8.54
CA ASN A 608 7.27 13.43 8.00
C ASN A 608 6.21 13.29 9.10
N PHE A 609 4.97 13.69 8.79
CA PHE A 609 3.89 13.72 9.81
C PHE A 609 3.53 12.32 10.35
N THR A 610 3.87 11.23 9.67
CA THR A 610 3.60 9.88 10.15
C THR A 610 4.55 9.45 11.27
N ALA A 611 5.74 10.05 11.34
CA ALA A 611 6.79 9.74 12.30
C ALA A 611 6.90 10.75 13.45
N ARG A 612 6.04 11.76 13.49
CA ARG A 612 6.06 12.84 14.52
C ARG A 612 4.68 13.05 15.15
N PRO A 613 4.61 13.66 16.33
CA PRO A 613 3.33 14.06 16.92
C PRO A 613 2.54 14.97 15.97
N VAL A 614 1.23 14.77 15.91
CA VAL A 614 0.34 15.60 15.10
C VAL A 614 0.42 17.08 15.53
N THR A 615 0.45 17.99 14.55
CA THR A 615 0.50 19.42 14.81
C THR A 615 -0.80 19.88 15.48
N GLN A 616 -0.72 20.48 16.67
CA GLN A 616 -1.90 20.98 17.40
C GLN A 616 -2.24 22.40 16.94
N ILE A 617 -3.49 22.62 16.55
CA ILE A 617 -3.99 23.94 16.13
C ILE A 617 -5.33 24.27 16.79
N SER A 618 -5.66 25.57 16.86
CA SER A 618 -6.90 26.06 17.45
C SER A 618 -7.82 26.68 16.41
N LEU A 619 -8.99 26.08 16.22
CA LEU A 619 -10.05 26.63 15.37
C LEU A 619 -10.94 27.55 16.19
N LYS A 620 -11.29 28.71 15.64
CA LYS A 620 -12.40 29.53 16.12
C LYS A 620 -13.73 29.03 15.56
N LYS A 621 -14.85 29.36 16.24
CA LYS A 621 -16.19 29.10 15.70
C LYS A 621 -16.37 29.90 14.39
N GLY A 622 -16.95 29.26 13.38
CA GLY A 622 -17.14 29.81 12.05
C GLY A 622 -15.96 29.50 11.11
N TRP A 623 -15.77 30.32 10.11
CA TRP A 623 -14.77 30.12 9.07
C TRP A 623 -13.34 30.43 9.56
N ASN A 624 -12.44 29.49 9.34
CA ASN A 624 -11.01 29.60 9.58
C ASN A 624 -10.26 29.56 8.26
N LYS A 625 -9.39 30.53 8.01
CA LYS A 625 -8.58 30.60 6.80
C LYS A 625 -7.29 29.80 6.98
N VAL A 626 -7.04 28.86 6.10
CA VAL A 626 -5.75 28.17 5.95
C VAL A 626 -5.11 28.66 4.67
N LEU A 627 -3.88 29.16 4.74
CA LEU A 627 -3.10 29.63 3.60
C LEU A 627 -1.71 28.98 3.63
N LEU A 628 -1.28 28.45 2.50
CA LEU A 628 0.06 27.90 2.30
C LEU A 628 0.78 28.69 1.23
N LYS A 629 2.04 29.06 1.51
CA LYS A 629 3.02 29.56 0.54
C LYS A 629 3.96 28.43 0.18
N LEU A 630 4.08 28.15 -1.09
CA LEU A 630 4.74 26.96 -1.62
C LEU A 630 5.76 27.34 -2.70
N PRO A 631 6.97 27.78 -2.31
CA PRO A 631 8.05 28.05 -3.25
C PRO A 631 8.55 26.77 -3.91
N PHE A 632 9.00 26.86 -5.15
CA PHE A 632 9.64 25.76 -5.90
C PHE A 632 11.02 26.18 -6.38
N ASN A 633 11.99 26.11 -5.46
CA ASN A 633 13.40 26.40 -5.68
C ASN A 633 14.24 25.15 -5.34
N PRO A 634 14.19 24.09 -6.17
CA PRO A 634 14.67 22.75 -5.82
C PRO A 634 16.19 22.58 -5.90
N ASN A 635 16.96 23.63 -5.66
CA ASN A 635 18.42 23.61 -5.70
C ASN A 635 18.98 22.52 -4.79
N GLY A 636 19.72 21.56 -5.36
CA GLY A 636 20.39 20.49 -4.63
C GLY A 636 19.49 19.33 -4.22
N THR A 637 18.22 19.29 -4.61
CA THR A 637 17.36 18.12 -4.40
C THR A 637 17.46 17.15 -5.59
N ARG A 638 17.57 15.86 -5.29
CA ARG A 638 17.64 14.79 -6.31
C ARG A 638 16.32 14.64 -7.05
N LEU A 639 15.23 14.52 -6.28
CA LEU A 639 13.89 14.37 -6.81
C LEU A 639 13.16 15.69 -6.65
N LYS A 640 12.95 16.40 -7.73
CA LYS A 640 12.28 17.70 -7.69
C LYS A 640 10.77 17.57 -7.46
N LYS A 641 10.38 16.92 -6.35
CA LYS A 641 8.98 16.84 -5.90
C LYS A 641 8.55 18.19 -5.35
N TRP A 642 7.29 18.53 -5.56
CA TRP A 642 6.66 19.74 -5.05
C TRP A 642 5.24 19.42 -4.65
N MET A 643 4.97 19.38 -3.35
CA MET A 643 3.67 18.99 -2.83
C MET A 643 3.43 19.54 -1.43
N PHE A 644 2.19 19.47 -1.00
CA PHE A 644 1.80 19.69 0.38
C PHE A 644 0.74 18.70 0.82
N THR A 645 0.67 18.45 2.12
CA THR A 645 -0.42 17.75 2.80
C THR A 645 -0.93 18.63 3.91
N PHE A 646 -2.24 18.76 4.00
CA PHE A 646 -2.92 19.39 5.13
C PHE A 646 -4.31 18.79 5.30
N VAL A 647 -4.58 18.19 6.46
CA VAL A 647 -5.90 17.68 6.82
C VAL A 647 -6.08 17.75 8.33
N LEU A 648 -7.29 18.12 8.77
CA LEU A 648 -7.63 18.18 10.19
C LEU A 648 -8.03 16.80 10.73
N THR A 649 -7.60 16.57 11.96
CA THR A 649 -7.85 15.34 12.70
C THR A 649 -8.32 15.66 14.12
N ASP A 650 -8.74 14.63 14.84
CA ASP A 650 -8.81 14.74 16.30
C ASP A 650 -7.41 15.05 16.90
N LYS A 651 -7.36 15.33 18.20
CA LYS A 651 -6.09 15.66 18.88
C LYS A 651 -5.05 14.53 18.84
N SER A 652 -5.49 13.30 18.60
CA SER A 652 -4.61 12.13 18.52
C SER A 652 -3.94 11.98 17.14
N GLY A 653 -4.48 12.64 16.11
CA GLY A 653 -4.05 12.46 14.72
C GLY A 653 -4.61 11.22 14.04
N ARG A 654 -5.48 10.46 14.70
CA ARG A 654 -5.92 9.13 14.23
C ARG A 654 -7.25 9.14 13.48
N ASN A 655 -8.14 10.07 13.82
CA ASN A 655 -9.48 10.12 13.27
C ASN A 655 -9.73 11.41 12.51
N ALA A 656 -10.54 11.34 11.45
CA ALA A 656 -10.99 12.52 10.75
C ALA A 656 -11.81 13.45 11.68
N LEU A 657 -11.73 14.74 11.42
CA LEU A 657 -12.57 15.72 12.09
C LEU A 657 -13.86 15.88 11.29
N ASP A 658 -14.86 15.07 11.59
CA ASP A 658 -16.12 14.99 10.79
C ASP A 658 -17.04 16.19 10.95
N ASN A 659 -16.82 17.05 11.95
CA ASN A 659 -17.68 18.19 12.24
C ASN A 659 -17.20 19.50 11.61
N VAL A 660 -16.36 19.44 10.59
CA VAL A 660 -15.87 20.61 9.85
C VAL A 660 -16.17 20.49 8.36
N VAL A 661 -16.27 21.62 7.69
CA VAL A 661 -16.47 21.70 6.24
C VAL A 661 -15.30 22.45 5.62
N TYR A 662 -14.72 21.87 4.59
CA TYR A 662 -13.69 22.53 3.79
C TYR A 662 -14.33 23.19 2.57
N SER A 663 -13.92 24.41 2.29
CA SER A 663 -14.35 25.11 1.07
C SER A 663 -13.27 26.09 0.61
N PRO A 664 -12.83 26.08 -0.64
CA PRO A 664 -11.94 27.10 -1.18
C PRO A 664 -12.59 28.47 -1.28
N ASP A 665 -13.92 28.51 -1.40
CA ASP A 665 -14.76 29.71 -1.40
C ASP A 665 -15.64 29.68 -0.15
N LYS A 666 -15.71 30.80 0.61
CA LYS A 666 -16.67 30.89 1.71
C LYS A 666 -18.09 30.79 1.15
N ILE A 667 -18.83 29.78 1.59
CA ILE A 667 -20.26 29.70 1.31
C ILE A 667 -20.92 30.84 2.10
N LYS A 668 -21.62 31.73 1.43
CA LYS A 668 -22.46 32.71 2.14
C LYS A 668 -23.56 31.94 2.86
N ASP A 669 -23.67 32.18 4.18
CA ASP A 669 -24.76 31.66 5.03
C ASP A 669 -26.14 32.06 4.47
#